data_3fb43cca51e1693a7cb0c3c231961feb
#
_entry.id   3fb43cca51e1693a7cb0c3c231961feb
#
_cell.length_a   1.000
_cell.length_b   1.000
_cell.length_c   1.000
_cell.angle_alpha   90.00
_cell.angle_beta   90.00
_cell.angle_gamma   90.00
#
_symmetry.space_group_name_H-M   'P 1'
#
loop_
_entity.id
_entity.type
_entity.pdbx_description
1 polymer ?
#
loop_
_entity_poly.entity_id
_entity_poly.type
_entity_poly.pdbx_seq_one_letter_code
_entity_poly.pdbx_strand_id
1 'polypeptide(L)'
;MAKNEAERCLSCGCTAFDRCDLKREFISHGLDPNKTGMATKPVYPRRTDHPTIAVDLNKCIYCRNCTDSCEYRAIDLTAESFDDKGRARGISFNFLDSCVSCGKCVDNCSTGALNKKDQIIPIVAEQTRLVRTTCPYCGAGCQMNLKVKGDTVIEVNADPDLAPNYGALCVKGRYGFHFVQHRDRLTSPLIRRGGQLVECSWEEALNYTATRFFDIKAMYGADSIAGFSCARATNEENFLMQKFMRTAIGTNNIDHCARLXHAPTVASLAITFGSGAMTNSIADTTKTDLFMMIGSNPDTSHPTIGLRIHQALDRGAKMIVIDPRKTAFAERADLWLRIQPGTDVALLNSMVHVIIKEELWDKKYVEERTEDYDELVKVAEKYSPEEVAGICGIDAELIRRAARMYAAPGRHATYHGMGITHYATGTDRVKSISNLAMLCGKVGVEGGGCNPLRGQNNVQGACDMGALFNTLPGYGGLNNDELFDLYEKIWKVRLPRRPGKPATEVWENILKGEIRALYVFGEDPALADTNIGHVQEALNEVNFLVVQDIFLTDTAKMADVVLPAACFAEKDGTFTNTERRVQRVRKAVEPPGEAKPDWWIFCELASKMGYEMRYDSPEEIFAEIRQLLPQYKGINYSRLDRVGLQWPVPSEDHPGTPVLHVDKFTRGRGLFVPENFIPPQEPVDGDYPMLFTTIREYARYNFSSMTGKTPEIDDIAPEARAEVHPADAERMGIKERDLLRLSSRRGSVDIRAGITDRTQEGTISAPYNFAETPVNYLTLDALDRLSRTPEYKLCAIRVEVLGQE
;
A
#
# COMPACT_ATOMS: atom_id res chain seq x y z
N MET A 1 -49.90 0.25 -20.37
CA MET A 1 -48.54 -0.27 -20.39
C MET A 1 -48.02 -0.53 -18.97
N ALA A 2 -47.85 0.49 -18.10
CA ALA A 2 -47.27 0.29 -16.77
C ALA A 2 -47.98 -0.75 -15.93
N LYS A 3 -49.31 -0.79 -15.95
CA LYS A 3 -50.11 -1.80 -15.23
C LYS A 3 -49.83 -3.21 -15.75
N ASN A 4 -49.78 -3.37 -17.08
CA ASN A 4 -49.53 -4.69 -17.68
C ASN A 4 -48.12 -5.18 -17.35
N GLU A 5 -47.12 -4.27 -17.31
CA GLU A 5 -45.76 -4.64 -16.90
C GLU A 5 -45.71 -5.00 -15.41
N ALA A 6 -46.46 -4.27 -14.58
CA ALA A 6 -46.55 -4.59 -13.16
C ALA A 6 -47.18 -5.96 -12.91
N GLU A 7 -48.17 -6.33 -13.71
CA GLU A 7 -48.81 -7.66 -13.62
C GLU A 7 -47.88 -8.79 -14.04
N ARG A 8 -46.90 -8.48 -14.91
CA ARG A 8 -45.90 -9.44 -15.38
C ARG A 8 -44.68 -9.50 -14.46
N CYS A 9 -44.63 -8.57 -13.51
CA CYS A 9 -43.46 -8.44 -12.65
C CYS A 9 -43.32 -9.64 -11.73
N LEU A 10 -42.14 -10.26 -11.72
CA LEU A 10 -41.81 -11.37 -10.86
C LEU A 10 -41.47 -10.93 -9.43
N SER A 11 -41.58 -9.65 -9.12
CA SER A 11 -41.25 -9.05 -7.83
C SER A 11 -39.84 -9.36 -7.39
N CYS A 12 -38.93 -9.53 -8.34
CA CYS A 12 -37.56 -9.90 -8.03
C CYS A 12 -36.81 -8.76 -7.34
N GLY A 13 -37.16 -7.51 -7.66
CA GLY A 13 -36.52 -6.34 -7.02
C GLY A 13 -35.01 -6.42 -6.99
N CYS A 14 -34.43 -7.08 -7.98
CA CYS A 14 -33.02 -7.43 -7.94
C CYS A 14 -32.15 -6.34 -8.54
N THR A 15 -31.18 -5.86 -7.78
CA THR A 15 -30.20 -4.88 -8.25
C THR A 15 -29.07 -5.53 -9.06
N ALA A 16 -28.98 -6.87 -9.07
CA ALA A 16 -28.03 -7.64 -9.87
C ALA A 16 -28.59 -8.05 -11.24
N PHE A 17 -29.56 -7.30 -11.74
CA PHE A 17 -30.28 -7.59 -12.99
C PHE A 17 -29.36 -7.80 -14.18
N ASP A 18 -28.29 -7.04 -14.28
CA ASP A 18 -27.36 -7.05 -15.41
C ASP A 18 -26.39 -8.24 -15.38
N ARG A 19 -26.26 -8.93 -14.24
CA ARG A 19 -25.35 -10.07 -14.08
C ARG A 19 -26.06 -11.33 -13.56
N CYS A 20 -27.36 -11.38 -13.70
CA CYS A 20 -28.16 -12.50 -13.19
C CYS A 20 -28.04 -13.70 -14.15
N ASP A 21 -27.30 -14.73 -13.75
CA ASP A 21 -27.13 -15.94 -14.53
C ASP A 21 -28.45 -16.67 -14.72
N LEU A 22 -29.30 -16.70 -13.69
CA LEU A 22 -30.61 -17.34 -13.77
C LEU A 22 -31.48 -16.68 -14.85
N LYS A 23 -31.50 -15.36 -14.87
CA LYS A 23 -32.24 -14.60 -15.91
C LYS A 23 -31.69 -14.95 -17.30
N ARG A 24 -30.38 -14.97 -17.47
CA ARG A 24 -29.74 -15.26 -18.76
C ARG A 24 -30.11 -16.66 -19.23
N GLU A 25 -30.03 -17.65 -18.37
CA GLU A 25 -30.35 -19.03 -18.70
C GLU A 25 -31.84 -19.21 -18.99
N PHE A 26 -32.68 -18.54 -18.21
CA PHE A 26 -34.12 -18.55 -18.40
C PHE A 26 -34.48 -18.05 -19.81
N ILE A 27 -33.90 -16.94 -20.21
CA ILE A 27 -34.12 -16.33 -21.54
C ILE A 27 -33.57 -17.24 -22.64
N SER A 28 -32.35 -17.74 -22.50
CA SER A 28 -31.70 -18.54 -23.50
C SER A 28 -32.44 -19.88 -23.81
N HIS A 29 -33.16 -20.39 -22.82
CA HIS A 29 -33.94 -21.62 -22.99
C HIS A 29 -35.40 -21.37 -23.39
N GLY A 30 -35.77 -20.10 -23.64
CA GLY A 30 -37.13 -19.73 -24.08
C GLY A 30 -38.20 -20.08 -23.07
N LEU A 31 -37.92 -20.08 -21.80
CA LEU A 31 -38.89 -20.44 -20.75
C LEU A 31 -39.93 -19.33 -20.57
N ASP A 32 -41.20 -19.73 -20.40
CA ASP A 32 -42.31 -18.82 -20.18
C ASP A 32 -42.57 -18.69 -18.67
N PRO A 33 -42.32 -17.51 -18.09
CA PRO A 33 -42.55 -17.34 -16.64
C PRO A 33 -44.02 -17.54 -16.22
N ASN A 34 -44.96 -17.40 -17.15
CA ASN A 34 -46.38 -17.57 -16.83
C ASN A 34 -46.74 -19.03 -16.66
N LYS A 35 -45.91 -19.95 -17.07
CA LYS A 35 -46.17 -21.41 -16.96
C LYS A 35 -45.57 -22.02 -15.69
N THR A 36 -44.83 -21.26 -14.91
CA THR A 36 -44.28 -21.75 -13.65
C THR A 36 -45.35 -21.59 -12.57
N GLY A 37 -45.81 -22.71 -12.01
CA GLY A 37 -46.85 -22.69 -10.95
C GLY A 37 -46.33 -21.95 -9.71
N MET A 38 -47.17 -21.10 -9.15
CA MET A 38 -46.87 -20.37 -7.92
C MET A 38 -47.06 -21.26 -6.71
N ALA A 39 -45.96 -21.78 -6.17
CA ALA A 39 -45.96 -22.49 -4.90
C ALA A 39 -45.87 -21.45 -3.74
N THR A 40 -46.47 -21.75 -2.64
CA THR A 40 -46.31 -20.96 -1.42
C THR A 40 -44.84 -20.96 -1.03
N LYS A 41 -44.26 -19.77 -0.95
CA LYS A 41 -42.85 -19.57 -0.72
C LYS A 41 -42.65 -19.02 0.70
N PRO A 42 -41.70 -19.57 1.47
CA PRO A 42 -41.37 -18.95 2.75
C PRO A 42 -40.91 -17.51 2.55
N VAL A 43 -41.33 -16.66 3.48
CA VAL A 43 -40.91 -15.26 3.44
C VAL A 43 -39.83 -15.02 4.46
N TYR A 44 -38.70 -14.54 4.03
CA TYR A 44 -37.54 -14.23 4.86
C TYR A 44 -37.41 -12.71 4.97
N PRO A 45 -37.08 -12.19 6.18
CA PRO A 45 -36.81 -10.75 6.29
C PRO A 45 -35.54 -10.37 5.54
N ARG A 46 -35.58 -9.25 4.87
CA ARG A 46 -34.36 -8.70 4.23
C ARG A 46 -33.45 -8.19 5.35
N ARG A 47 -32.17 -8.57 5.30
CA ARG A 47 -31.18 -8.19 6.30
C ARG A 47 -30.19 -7.19 5.76
N THR A 48 -29.84 -6.19 6.56
CA THR A 48 -28.85 -5.16 6.24
C THR A 48 -27.86 -4.94 7.41
N ASP A 49 -27.75 -5.93 8.25
CA ASP A 49 -26.86 -5.90 9.42
C ASP A 49 -25.36 -6.00 9.06
N HIS A 50 -25.05 -6.59 7.90
CA HIS A 50 -23.65 -6.64 7.43
C HIS A 50 -23.20 -5.25 6.95
N PRO A 51 -21.92 -4.85 7.18
CA PRO A 51 -21.47 -3.49 6.80
C PRO A 51 -21.65 -3.13 5.33
N THR A 52 -21.43 -4.09 4.40
CA THR A 52 -21.40 -3.80 2.96
C THR A 52 -22.42 -4.58 2.13
N ILE A 53 -23.09 -5.60 2.69
CA ILE A 53 -23.91 -6.56 1.94
C ILE A 53 -25.33 -6.62 2.52
N ALA A 54 -26.34 -6.55 1.65
CA ALA A 54 -27.72 -6.82 1.97
C ALA A 54 -28.05 -8.26 1.57
N VAL A 55 -28.79 -8.97 2.42
CA VAL A 55 -29.19 -10.38 2.22
C VAL A 55 -30.71 -10.46 2.08
N ASP A 56 -31.18 -11.03 0.97
CA ASP A 56 -32.61 -11.24 0.68
C ASP A 56 -32.81 -12.72 0.30
N LEU A 57 -33.06 -13.56 1.30
CA LEU A 57 -33.21 -15.01 1.08
C LEU A 57 -34.46 -15.36 0.27
N ASN A 58 -35.38 -14.41 0.07
CA ASN A 58 -36.54 -14.64 -0.81
C ASN A 58 -36.11 -14.93 -2.25
N LYS A 59 -34.91 -14.46 -2.62
CA LYS A 59 -34.33 -14.65 -3.95
C LYS A 59 -33.35 -15.84 -4.01
N CYS A 60 -33.05 -16.44 -2.86
CA CYS A 60 -32.05 -17.51 -2.78
C CYS A 60 -32.60 -18.83 -3.34
N ILE A 61 -31.90 -19.41 -4.29
CA ILE A 61 -32.24 -20.72 -4.87
C ILE A 61 -31.32 -21.85 -4.35
N TYR A 62 -30.52 -21.54 -3.32
CA TYR A 62 -29.61 -22.48 -2.67
C TYR A 62 -28.56 -23.08 -3.65
N CYS A 63 -28.12 -22.31 -4.61
CA CYS A 63 -27.14 -22.75 -5.62
C CYS A 63 -25.72 -22.90 -5.07
N ARG A 64 -25.45 -22.32 -3.89
CA ARG A 64 -24.16 -22.34 -3.18
C ARG A 64 -23.03 -21.56 -3.86
N ASN A 65 -23.29 -20.84 -4.95
CA ASN A 65 -22.24 -20.04 -5.60
C ASN A 65 -21.52 -19.10 -4.62
N CYS A 66 -22.26 -18.54 -3.66
CA CYS A 66 -21.69 -17.63 -2.66
C CYS A 66 -20.71 -18.34 -1.72
N THR A 67 -21.03 -19.58 -1.30
CA THR A 67 -20.14 -20.38 -0.43
C THR A 67 -18.93 -20.86 -1.21
N ASP A 68 -19.14 -21.33 -2.43
CA ASP A 68 -18.08 -21.93 -3.25
C ASP A 68 -17.08 -20.86 -3.73
N SER A 69 -17.55 -19.62 -3.94
CA SER A 69 -16.68 -18.52 -4.32
C SER A 69 -16.00 -17.83 -3.13
N CYS A 70 -16.41 -18.14 -1.91
CA CYS A 70 -15.87 -17.47 -0.71
C CYS A 70 -14.50 -18.03 -0.34
N GLU A 71 -13.45 -17.35 -0.78
CA GLU A 71 -12.06 -17.76 -0.54
C GLU A 71 -11.69 -17.72 0.95
N TYR A 72 -12.46 -17.00 1.76
CA TYR A 72 -12.25 -16.92 3.23
C TYR A 72 -13.10 -17.93 4.00
N ARG A 73 -13.92 -18.73 3.30
CA ARG A 73 -14.83 -19.72 3.92
C ARG A 73 -15.67 -19.08 5.02
N ALA A 74 -16.14 -17.88 4.77
CA ALA A 74 -16.78 -17.02 5.77
C ALA A 74 -18.31 -17.01 5.68
N ILE A 75 -18.90 -18.02 4.99
CA ILE A 75 -20.36 -18.09 4.81
C ILE A 75 -20.87 -19.46 5.32
N ASP A 76 -21.81 -19.37 6.23
CA ASP A 76 -22.57 -20.53 6.69
C ASP A 76 -23.95 -20.50 6.02
N LEU A 77 -24.18 -21.40 5.07
CA LEU A 77 -25.44 -21.51 4.32
C LEU A 77 -26.01 -22.92 4.52
N THR A 78 -27.13 -23.01 5.18
CA THR A 78 -27.81 -24.29 5.47
C THR A 78 -29.27 -24.27 5.05
N ALA A 79 -29.87 -25.45 4.95
CA ALA A 79 -31.32 -25.63 4.71
C ALA A 79 -31.82 -26.70 5.64
N GLU A 80 -33.03 -26.51 6.21
CA GLU A 80 -33.64 -27.48 7.13
C GLU A 80 -34.03 -28.77 6.41
N SER A 81 -34.50 -28.68 5.19
CA SER A 81 -34.94 -29.81 4.39
C SER A 81 -34.97 -29.51 2.92
N PHE A 82 -35.20 -30.50 2.11
CA PHE A 82 -35.42 -30.39 0.68
C PHE A 82 -36.74 -31.06 0.31
N ASP A 83 -37.49 -30.41 -0.56
CA ASP A 83 -38.76 -31.00 -1.02
C ASP A 83 -38.51 -32.09 -2.11
N ASP A 84 -39.57 -32.70 -2.59
CA ASP A 84 -39.52 -33.79 -3.59
C ASP A 84 -38.94 -33.34 -4.96
N LYS A 85 -38.79 -32.04 -5.17
CA LYS A 85 -38.16 -31.45 -6.38
C LYS A 85 -36.74 -30.93 -6.08
N GLY A 86 -36.22 -31.24 -4.89
CA GLY A 86 -34.85 -30.82 -4.49
C GLY A 86 -34.73 -29.34 -4.13
N ARG A 87 -35.83 -28.64 -3.88
CA ARG A 87 -35.79 -27.22 -3.51
C ARG A 87 -35.58 -27.08 -2.00
N ALA A 88 -34.64 -26.26 -1.59
CA ALA A 88 -34.29 -26.03 -0.19
C ALA A 88 -35.41 -25.31 0.55
N ARG A 89 -35.62 -25.73 1.80
CA ARG A 89 -36.64 -25.18 2.73
C ARG A 89 -35.94 -24.79 4.03
N GLY A 90 -36.41 -23.71 4.64
CA GLY A 90 -35.82 -23.20 5.88
C GLY A 90 -34.37 -22.80 5.68
N ILE A 91 -34.11 -21.95 4.68
CA ILE A 91 -32.77 -21.51 4.35
C ILE A 91 -32.25 -20.53 5.44
N SER A 92 -31.07 -20.82 5.95
CA SER A 92 -30.35 -19.94 6.88
C SER A 92 -29.03 -19.52 6.25
N PHE A 93 -28.69 -18.26 6.44
CA PHE A 93 -27.47 -17.66 5.87
C PHE A 93 -26.83 -16.77 6.94
N ASN A 94 -25.55 -16.99 7.24
CA ASN A 94 -24.82 -16.14 8.17
C ASN A 94 -23.41 -15.87 7.66
N PHE A 95 -22.91 -14.67 7.93
CA PHE A 95 -21.49 -14.37 7.78
C PHE A 95 -20.77 -14.76 9.07
N LEU A 96 -19.64 -15.45 8.93
CA LEU A 96 -18.78 -15.83 10.05
C LEU A 96 -17.79 -14.69 10.35
N ASP A 97 -17.15 -14.75 11.51
CA ASP A 97 -16.18 -13.74 11.95
C ASP A 97 -14.98 -13.61 11.00
N SER A 98 -14.72 -14.63 10.17
CA SER A 98 -13.69 -14.60 9.15
C SER A 98 -14.06 -13.74 7.94
N CYS A 99 -15.27 -13.18 7.89
CA CYS A 99 -15.70 -12.36 6.76
C CYS A 99 -14.95 -11.03 6.74
N VAL A 100 -14.28 -10.76 5.62
CA VAL A 100 -13.49 -9.53 5.41
C VAL A 100 -14.23 -8.51 4.54
N SER A 101 -15.53 -8.67 4.32
CA SER A 101 -16.37 -7.74 3.54
C SER A 101 -15.85 -7.51 2.11
N CYS A 102 -15.24 -8.51 1.49
CA CYS A 102 -14.64 -8.36 0.16
C CYS A 102 -15.67 -8.30 -0.99
N GLY A 103 -16.91 -8.76 -0.75
CA GLY A 103 -17.99 -8.69 -1.72
C GLY A 103 -17.96 -9.72 -2.85
N LYS A 104 -17.04 -10.68 -2.84
CA LYS A 104 -16.96 -11.68 -3.93
C LYS A 104 -18.24 -12.52 -4.03
N CYS A 105 -18.88 -12.81 -2.90
CA CYS A 105 -20.15 -13.54 -2.85
C CYS A 105 -21.28 -12.79 -3.56
N VAL A 106 -21.24 -11.45 -3.53
CA VAL A 106 -22.21 -10.61 -4.25
C VAL A 106 -22.02 -10.76 -5.77
N ASP A 107 -20.77 -10.69 -6.23
CA ASP A 107 -20.46 -10.86 -7.67
C ASP A 107 -20.91 -12.22 -8.21
N ASN A 108 -20.91 -13.24 -7.35
CA ASN A 108 -21.21 -14.63 -7.75
C ASN A 108 -22.63 -15.08 -7.40
N CYS A 109 -23.44 -14.20 -6.81
CA CYS A 109 -24.82 -14.53 -6.50
C CYS A 109 -25.69 -14.50 -7.77
N SER A 110 -26.10 -15.66 -8.24
CA SER A 110 -26.80 -15.81 -9.52
C SER A 110 -28.20 -15.19 -9.57
N THR A 111 -28.80 -14.92 -8.40
CA THR A 111 -30.18 -14.41 -8.33
C THR A 111 -30.28 -13.03 -7.64
N GLY A 112 -29.13 -12.49 -7.17
CA GLY A 112 -29.16 -11.23 -6.44
C GLY A 112 -29.73 -11.35 -5.03
N ALA A 113 -29.71 -12.54 -4.44
CA ALA A 113 -30.03 -12.72 -3.02
C ALA A 113 -29.03 -11.96 -2.14
N LEU A 114 -27.79 -11.82 -2.61
CA LEU A 114 -26.76 -10.99 -1.99
C LEU A 114 -26.53 -9.78 -2.89
N ASN A 115 -26.62 -8.60 -2.32
CA ASN A 115 -26.45 -7.35 -3.04
C ASN A 115 -25.65 -6.36 -2.24
N LYS A 116 -25.15 -5.33 -2.91
CA LYS A 116 -24.51 -4.20 -2.27
C LYS A 116 -25.53 -3.50 -1.37
N LYS A 117 -25.18 -3.20 -0.14
CA LYS A 117 -26.09 -2.67 0.88
C LYS A 117 -26.73 -1.34 0.47
N ASP A 118 -25.94 -0.45 -0.11
CA ASP A 118 -26.34 0.91 -0.45
C ASP A 118 -26.86 1.06 -1.88
N GLN A 119 -27.05 -0.05 -2.60
CA GLN A 119 -27.55 0.03 -3.98
C GLN A 119 -29.00 0.39 -3.99
N ILE A 120 -29.32 1.58 -4.45
CA ILE A 120 -30.66 2.16 -4.36
C ILE A 120 -31.49 1.95 -5.64
N ILE A 121 -30.82 1.88 -6.79
CA ILE A 121 -31.49 1.91 -8.09
C ILE A 121 -31.18 0.63 -8.87
N PRO A 122 -32.18 -0.01 -9.48
CA PRO A 122 -31.91 -1.09 -10.42
C PRO A 122 -31.00 -0.62 -11.55
N ILE A 123 -29.97 -1.37 -11.84
CA ILE A 123 -29.00 -1.03 -12.88
C ILE A 123 -29.40 -1.76 -14.15
N VAL A 124 -29.63 -0.99 -15.20
CA VAL A 124 -29.91 -1.55 -16.53
C VAL A 124 -28.58 -1.65 -17.28
N ALA A 125 -28.24 -2.86 -17.66
CA ALA A 125 -26.92 -3.14 -18.25
C ALA A 125 -26.61 -2.23 -19.47
N GLU A 126 -27.62 -2.00 -20.28
CA GLU A 126 -27.47 -1.18 -21.49
C GLU A 126 -27.15 0.29 -21.22
N GLN A 127 -27.32 0.72 -19.98
CA GLN A 127 -27.03 2.10 -19.57
C GLN A 127 -25.69 2.21 -18.86
N THR A 128 -24.92 1.13 -18.82
CA THR A 128 -23.65 1.12 -18.11
C THR A 128 -22.51 0.65 -19.03
N ARG A 129 -21.29 1.04 -18.64
CA ARG A 129 -20.09 0.53 -19.30
C ARG A 129 -19.07 0.13 -18.23
N LEU A 130 -18.22 -0.82 -18.60
CA LEU A 130 -17.14 -1.28 -17.71
C LEU A 130 -15.81 -0.70 -18.21
N VAL A 131 -15.05 -0.10 -17.29
CA VAL A 131 -13.70 0.41 -17.59
C VAL A 131 -12.72 -0.35 -16.71
N ARG A 132 -11.88 -1.17 -17.33
CA ARG A 132 -10.85 -1.91 -16.60
C ARG A 132 -9.70 -0.97 -16.24
N THR A 133 -9.28 -1.03 -14.99
CA THR A 133 -8.20 -0.20 -14.47
C THR A 133 -7.50 -0.90 -13.30
N THR A 134 -6.53 -0.24 -12.72
CA THR A 134 -5.76 -0.76 -11.59
C THR A 134 -6.18 -0.05 -10.30
N CYS A 135 -6.36 -0.81 -9.25
CA CYS A 135 -6.79 -0.32 -7.93
C CYS A 135 -5.81 0.76 -7.40
N PRO A 136 -6.32 1.89 -6.86
CA PRO A 136 -5.47 2.99 -6.41
C PRO A 136 -5.01 2.86 -4.95
N TYR A 137 -5.22 1.73 -4.30
CA TYR A 137 -4.97 1.63 -2.85
C TYR A 137 -3.57 1.09 -2.53
N CYS A 138 -3.39 -0.22 -2.49
CA CYS A 138 -2.11 -0.78 -2.04
C CYS A 138 -1.27 -1.32 -3.20
N GLY A 139 -0.03 -1.69 -2.88
CA GLY A 139 0.94 -2.18 -3.85
C GLY A 139 0.63 -3.54 -4.46
N ALA A 140 -0.46 -4.20 -4.08
CA ALA A 140 -0.86 -5.45 -4.73
C ALA A 140 -1.18 -5.24 -6.23
N GLY A 141 -1.72 -4.05 -6.58
CA GLY A 141 -1.99 -3.75 -7.99
C GLY A 141 -3.16 -4.53 -8.56
N CYS A 142 -4.21 -4.72 -7.78
CA CYS A 142 -5.38 -5.49 -8.20
C CYS A 142 -6.02 -4.89 -9.46
N GLN A 143 -6.32 -5.73 -10.45
CA GLN A 143 -7.10 -5.33 -11.62
C GLN A 143 -8.58 -5.28 -11.22
N MET A 144 -9.26 -4.23 -11.64
CA MET A 144 -10.67 -4.05 -11.33
C MET A 144 -11.40 -3.36 -12.48
N ASN A 145 -12.70 -3.54 -12.53
CA ASN A 145 -13.57 -2.87 -13.50
C ASN A 145 -14.43 -1.84 -12.77
N LEU A 146 -14.36 -0.61 -13.20
CA LEU A 146 -15.28 0.44 -12.76
C LEU A 146 -16.52 0.35 -13.61
N LYS A 147 -17.67 0.13 -12.99
CA LYS A 147 -18.97 0.16 -13.67
C LYS A 147 -19.46 1.59 -13.61
N VAL A 148 -19.66 2.17 -14.79
CA VAL A 148 -19.98 3.61 -14.94
C VAL A 148 -21.35 3.75 -15.56
N LYS A 149 -22.19 4.62 -14.98
CA LYS A 149 -23.48 5.05 -15.54
C LYS A 149 -23.41 6.56 -15.72
N GLY A 150 -23.56 7.00 -16.98
CA GLY A 150 -23.31 8.41 -17.29
C GLY A 150 -21.85 8.74 -16.99
N ASP A 151 -21.64 9.67 -16.06
CA ASP A 151 -20.31 10.09 -15.62
C ASP A 151 -20.10 9.77 -14.13
N THR A 152 -20.68 8.68 -13.64
CA THR A 152 -20.62 8.28 -12.22
C THR A 152 -20.19 6.83 -12.10
N VAL A 153 -19.22 6.56 -11.24
CA VAL A 153 -18.83 5.20 -10.88
C VAL A 153 -19.86 4.68 -9.87
N ILE A 154 -20.55 3.60 -10.23
CA ILE A 154 -21.65 3.08 -9.41
C ILE A 154 -21.33 1.74 -8.74
N GLU A 155 -20.29 1.03 -9.23
CA GLU A 155 -19.94 -0.28 -8.70
C GLU A 155 -18.52 -0.64 -9.16
N VAL A 156 -17.88 -1.51 -8.40
CA VAL A 156 -16.59 -2.09 -8.78
C VAL A 156 -16.70 -3.61 -8.71
N ASN A 157 -16.22 -4.30 -9.77
CA ASN A 157 -16.04 -5.75 -9.75
C ASN A 157 -14.66 -6.11 -10.30
N ALA A 158 -14.34 -7.40 -10.35
CA ALA A 158 -13.03 -7.86 -10.82
C ALA A 158 -13.15 -9.14 -11.63
N ASP A 159 -12.28 -9.26 -12.62
CA ASP A 159 -12.26 -10.36 -13.57
C ASP A 159 -11.43 -11.53 -12.98
N PRO A 160 -12.00 -12.75 -12.87
CA PRO A 160 -11.28 -13.87 -12.26
C PRO A 160 -10.08 -14.37 -13.09
N ASP A 161 -9.99 -13.98 -14.35
CA ASP A 161 -8.89 -14.43 -15.22
C ASP A 161 -7.68 -13.48 -15.21
N LEU A 162 -7.73 -12.37 -14.48
CA LEU A 162 -6.69 -11.34 -14.54
C LEU A 162 -5.77 -11.33 -13.32
N ALA A 163 -4.47 -11.46 -13.57
CA ALA A 163 -3.44 -11.29 -12.56
C ALA A 163 -3.37 -9.81 -12.12
N PRO A 164 -2.92 -9.51 -10.90
CA PRO A 164 -2.39 -10.44 -9.90
C PRO A 164 -3.43 -10.95 -8.91
N ASN A 165 -4.67 -10.46 -8.98
CA ASN A 165 -5.68 -10.73 -7.96
C ASN A 165 -6.73 -11.79 -8.34
N TYR A 166 -6.83 -12.16 -9.60
CA TYR A 166 -7.71 -13.25 -10.07
C TYR A 166 -9.12 -13.12 -9.49
N GLY A 167 -9.72 -11.95 -9.65
CA GLY A 167 -11.09 -11.66 -9.22
C GLY A 167 -11.25 -11.28 -7.74
N ALA A 168 -10.23 -11.45 -6.92
CA ALA A 168 -10.28 -11.05 -5.52
C ALA A 168 -10.08 -9.54 -5.38
N LEU A 169 -10.88 -8.92 -4.51
CA LEU A 169 -10.69 -7.53 -4.10
C LEU A 169 -10.89 -7.47 -2.58
N CYS A 170 -10.22 -6.54 -1.93
CA CYS A 170 -10.51 -6.28 -0.51
C CYS A 170 -11.63 -5.23 -0.40
N VAL A 171 -12.08 -4.96 0.82
CA VAL A 171 -13.16 -3.99 1.06
C VAL A 171 -12.84 -2.62 0.46
N LYS A 172 -11.58 -2.18 0.55
CA LYS A 172 -11.16 -0.87 0.00
C LYS A 172 -11.28 -0.83 -1.53
N GLY A 173 -10.75 -1.86 -2.20
CA GLY A 173 -10.81 -1.93 -3.66
C GLY A 173 -12.24 -2.04 -4.18
N ARG A 174 -13.08 -2.81 -3.48
CA ARG A 174 -14.46 -3.06 -3.90
C ARG A 174 -15.39 -1.89 -3.63
N TYR A 175 -15.32 -1.30 -2.44
CA TYR A 175 -16.30 -0.32 -1.98
C TYR A 175 -15.74 1.08 -1.83
N GLY A 176 -14.43 1.24 -1.77
CA GLY A 176 -13.80 2.53 -1.49
C GLY A 176 -13.68 3.48 -2.69
N PHE A 177 -14.63 3.47 -3.60
CA PHE A 177 -14.60 4.33 -4.79
C PHE A 177 -15.42 5.63 -4.62
N HIS A 178 -16.12 5.79 -3.51
CA HIS A 178 -16.99 6.95 -3.28
C HIS A 178 -16.25 8.28 -3.32
N PHE A 179 -14.92 8.25 -3.02
CA PHE A 179 -14.11 9.46 -3.06
C PHE A 179 -14.05 10.08 -4.46
N VAL A 180 -14.23 9.27 -5.53
CA VAL A 180 -14.12 9.75 -6.92
C VAL A 180 -15.09 10.92 -7.18
N GLN A 181 -16.34 10.75 -6.77
CA GLN A 181 -17.37 11.77 -7.00
C GLN A 181 -17.87 12.42 -5.70
N HIS A 182 -17.01 12.44 -4.67
CA HIS A 182 -17.39 13.02 -3.38
C HIS A 182 -17.48 14.54 -3.47
N ARG A 183 -18.46 15.11 -2.79
CA ARG A 183 -18.73 16.57 -2.82
C ARG A 183 -17.55 17.42 -2.31
N ASP A 184 -16.66 16.84 -1.48
CA ASP A 184 -15.51 17.54 -0.94
C ASP A 184 -14.33 17.61 -1.93
N ARG A 185 -14.46 17.02 -3.12
CA ARG A 185 -13.40 17.09 -4.14
C ARG A 185 -13.10 18.53 -4.50
N LEU A 186 -11.82 18.85 -4.65
CA LEU A 186 -11.41 20.18 -5.14
C LEU A 186 -11.87 20.37 -6.57
N THR A 187 -12.50 21.52 -6.86
CA THR A 187 -13.07 21.82 -8.17
C THR A 187 -12.45 23.05 -8.84
N SER A 188 -11.74 23.89 -8.08
CA SER A 188 -11.12 25.12 -8.61
C SER A 188 -9.77 25.33 -7.92
N PRO A 189 -8.82 25.99 -8.61
CA PRO A 189 -7.58 26.42 -7.93
C PRO A 189 -7.89 27.41 -6.81
N LEU A 190 -7.06 27.38 -5.74
CA LEU A 190 -7.21 28.28 -4.61
C LEU A 190 -5.91 29.04 -4.36
N ILE A 191 -6.01 30.32 -4.00
CA ILE A 191 -4.88 31.16 -3.59
C ILE A 191 -5.20 31.77 -2.22
N ARG A 192 -4.19 31.87 -1.35
CA ARG A 192 -4.36 32.50 -0.04
C ARG A 192 -4.33 34.01 -0.17
N ARG A 193 -5.41 34.65 0.26
CA ARG A 193 -5.57 36.11 0.29
C ARG A 193 -6.15 36.53 1.64
N GLY A 194 -5.50 37.44 2.32
CA GLY A 194 -5.97 37.89 3.63
C GLY A 194 -6.11 36.76 4.65
N GLY A 195 -5.25 35.75 4.57
CA GLY A 195 -5.26 34.61 5.47
C GLY A 195 -6.22 33.49 5.07
N GLN A 196 -7.04 33.66 4.01
CA GLN A 196 -8.05 32.68 3.61
C GLN A 196 -7.76 32.16 2.18
N LEU A 197 -8.04 30.88 1.95
CA LEU A 197 -7.98 30.29 0.62
C LEU A 197 -9.24 30.68 -0.16
N VAL A 198 -9.06 31.33 -1.32
CA VAL A 198 -10.14 31.77 -2.18
C VAL A 198 -9.96 31.25 -3.60
N GLU A 199 -11.07 30.95 -4.27
CA GLU A 199 -11.05 30.44 -5.64
C GLU A 199 -10.45 31.45 -6.61
N CYS A 200 -9.74 30.97 -7.63
CA CYS A 200 -9.14 31.76 -8.68
C CYS A 200 -9.07 30.93 -9.97
N SER A 201 -8.68 31.55 -11.07
CA SER A 201 -8.52 30.84 -12.35
C SER A 201 -7.21 30.04 -12.37
N TRP A 202 -7.14 29.04 -13.25
CA TRP A 202 -5.89 28.30 -13.49
C TRP A 202 -4.77 29.25 -13.92
N GLU A 203 -5.07 30.20 -14.79
CA GLU A 203 -4.05 31.15 -15.25
C GLU A 203 -3.47 31.95 -14.08
N GLU A 204 -4.33 32.44 -13.21
CA GLU A 204 -3.90 33.19 -12.02
C GLU A 204 -3.05 32.32 -11.07
N ALA A 205 -3.55 31.12 -10.75
CA ALA A 205 -2.84 30.22 -9.84
C ALA A 205 -1.45 29.83 -10.37
N LEU A 206 -1.38 29.47 -11.65
CA LEU A 206 -0.11 29.06 -12.26
C LEU A 206 0.85 30.22 -12.42
N ASN A 207 0.36 31.41 -12.82
CA ASN A 207 1.21 32.60 -12.93
C ASN A 207 1.79 32.99 -11.56
N TYR A 208 0.94 32.97 -10.53
CA TYR A 208 1.38 33.31 -9.17
C TYR A 208 2.42 32.29 -8.69
N THR A 209 2.17 31.02 -8.89
CA THR A 209 3.09 29.93 -8.48
C THR A 209 4.44 30.07 -9.20
N ALA A 210 4.40 30.23 -10.52
CA ALA A 210 5.62 30.34 -11.31
C ALA A 210 6.43 31.58 -10.89
N THR A 211 5.77 32.73 -10.68
CA THR A 211 6.42 33.96 -10.25
C THR A 211 7.10 33.77 -8.89
N ARG A 212 6.40 33.18 -7.93
CA ARG A 212 6.96 32.95 -6.60
C ARG A 212 8.18 32.00 -6.64
N PHE A 213 8.08 30.91 -7.41
CA PHE A 213 9.22 29.99 -7.58
C PHE A 213 10.39 30.72 -8.25
N PHE A 214 10.11 31.50 -9.29
CA PHE A 214 11.14 32.24 -9.99
C PHE A 214 11.87 33.24 -9.06
N ASP A 215 11.10 34.00 -8.27
CA ASP A 215 11.66 34.98 -7.32
C ASP A 215 12.51 34.32 -6.25
N ILE A 216 12.01 33.21 -5.68
CA ILE A 216 12.73 32.48 -4.62
C ILE A 216 14.03 31.89 -5.20
N LYS A 217 13.94 31.27 -6.40
CA LYS A 217 15.12 30.73 -7.09
C LYS A 217 16.15 31.81 -7.39
N ALA A 218 15.70 32.98 -7.89
CA ALA A 218 16.60 34.10 -8.21
C ALA A 218 17.30 34.66 -6.98
N MET A 219 16.59 34.73 -5.86
CA MET A 219 17.09 35.31 -4.63
C MET A 219 17.96 34.35 -3.81
N TYR A 220 17.62 33.09 -3.75
CA TYR A 220 18.21 32.09 -2.83
C TYR A 220 18.81 30.89 -3.53
N GLY A 221 18.65 30.75 -4.85
CA GLY A 221 19.14 29.60 -5.60
C GLY A 221 18.11 28.49 -5.73
N ALA A 222 18.32 27.59 -6.69
CA ALA A 222 17.40 26.48 -7.00
C ALA A 222 17.22 25.53 -5.80
N ASP A 223 18.29 25.30 -5.04
CA ASP A 223 18.26 24.37 -3.90
C ASP A 223 17.48 24.91 -2.69
N SER A 224 16.98 26.15 -2.75
CA SER A 224 16.06 26.69 -1.73
C SER A 224 14.62 26.23 -1.95
N ILE A 225 14.37 25.43 -3.00
CA ILE A 225 13.04 24.90 -3.34
C ILE A 225 13.11 23.38 -3.25
N ALA A 226 12.08 22.77 -2.65
CA ALA A 226 11.94 21.31 -2.56
C ALA A 226 10.58 20.87 -3.10
N GLY A 227 10.51 19.64 -3.57
CA GLY A 227 9.27 19.04 -4.05
C GLY A 227 9.05 17.66 -3.50
N PHE A 228 7.81 17.32 -3.15
CA PHE A 228 7.42 15.98 -2.74
C PHE A 228 6.50 15.40 -3.81
N SER A 229 6.91 14.26 -4.39
CA SER A 229 6.14 13.54 -5.39
C SER A 229 5.18 12.55 -4.71
N CYS A 230 4.42 11.81 -5.51
CA CYS A 230 3.26 11.07 -4.99
C CYS A 230 3.26 9.60 -5.41
N ALA A 231 3.33 8.70 -4.44
CA ALA A 231 3.22 7.26 -4.71
C ALA A 231 1.81 6.81 -5.11
N ARG A 232 0.84 7.72 -5.13
CA ARG A 232 -0.53 7.43 -5.60
C ARG A 232 -0.75 7.81 -7.04
N ALA A 233 0.09 8.70 -7.56
CA ALA A 233 0.00 9.22 -8.92
C ALA A 233 0.61 8.22 -9.92
N THR A 234 0.38 8.45 -11.19
CA THR A 234 0.86 7.56 -12.25
C THR A 234 2.38 7.66 -12.42
N ASN A 235 2.96 6.69 -13.13
CA ASN A 235 4.37 6.72 -13.51
C ASN A 235 4.68 8.00 -14.28
N GLU A 236 3.81 8.34 -15.24
CA GLU A 236 3.96 9.51 -16.09
C GLU A 236 4.02 10.79 -15.24
N GLU A 237 3.16 10.89 -14.25
CA GLU A 237 3.10 12.09 -13.39
C GLU A 237 4.31 12.16 -12.46
N ASN A 238 4.74 11.04 -11.89
CA ASN A 238 5.97 11.01 -11.08
C ASN A 238 7.20 11.36 -11.92
N PHE A 239 7.24 10.87 -13.17
CA PHE A 239 8.31 11.20 -14.11
C PHE A 239 8.33 12.71 -14.38
N LEU A 240 7.16 13.33 -14.60
CA LEU A 240 7.10 14.77 -14.88
C LEU A 240 7.39 15.62 -13.64
N MET A 241 6.99 15.19 -12.46
CA MET A 241 7.30 15.95 -11.23
C MET A 241 8.81 16.04 -11.04
N GLN A 242 9.53 14.92 -11.12
CA GLN A 242 10.99 14.97 -10.96
C GLN A 242 11.66 15.71 -12.13
N LYS A 243 11.11 15.57 -13.35
CA LYS A 243 11.61 16.32 -14.51
C LYS A 243 11.43 17.83 -14.27
N PHE A 244 10.26 18.25 -13.80
CA PHE A 244 9.98 19.65 -13.45
C PHE A 244 11.00 20.19 -12.43
N MET A 245 11.23 19.45 -11.36
CA MET A 245 12.16 19.89 -10.31
C MET A 245 13.60 20.01 -10.83
N ARG A 246 14.02 19.05 -11.66
CA ARG A 246 15.41 19.04 -12.17
C ARG A 246 15.64 20.01 -13.32
N THR A 247 14.61 20.30 -14.13
CA THR A 247 14.75 21.16 -15.31
C THR A 247 14.30 22.60 -15.05
N ALA A 248 13.01 22.81 -14.77
CA ALA A 248 12.45 24.15 -14.58
C ALA A 248 12.99 24.82 -13.31
N ILE A 249 13.03 24.10 -12.20
CA ILE A 249 13.60 24.60 -10.94
C ILE A 249 15.13 24.49 -10.97
N GLY A 250 15.68 23.33 -11.30
CA GLY A 250 17.11 23.08 -11.36
C GLY A 250 17.69 22.50 -10.07
N THR A 251 16.92 21.65 -9.37
CA THR A 251 17.35 21.06 -8.10
C THR A 251 17.04 19.54 -8.05
N ASN A 252 17.83 18.82 -7.28
CA ASN A 252 17.55 17.42 -6.91
C ASN A 252 16.80 17.32 -5.59
N ASN A 253 16.27 18.39 -5.04
CA ASN A 253 15.43 18.38 -3.85
C ASN A 253 14.04 17.84 -4.24
N ILE A 254 14.01 16.59 -4.66
CA ILE A 254 12.78 15.85 -5.02
C ILE A 254 12.82 14.50 -4.32
N ASP A 255 11.75 14.17 -3.60
CA ASP A 255 11.65 12.86 -2.92
C ASP A 255 10.16 12.54 -2.81
N HIS A 256 9.82 11.43 -2.18
CA HIS A 256 8.41 11.08 -1.97
C HIS A 256 8.27 10.12 -0.78
N CYS A 257 7.04 9.69 -0.49
CA CYS A 257 6.75 8.90 0.71
C CYS A 257 7.50 7.56 0.80
N ALA A 258 8.19 7.09 -0.25
CA ALA A 258 9.08 5.93 -0.11
C ALA A 258 10.14 6.19 0.96
N ARG A 259 10.53 7.44 1.13
CA ARG A 259 11.47 7.84 2.20
C ARG A 259 10.93 7.48 3.58
N LEU A 260 9.65 7.59 3.75
CA LEU A 260 8.96 7.20 4.98
C LEU A 260 8.74 5.69 5.09
N UNK A 261 8.80 4.97 3.97
CA UNK A 261 8.40 3.75 3.96
C UNK A 261 9.40 2.79 3.72
N HIS A 262 9.65 2.56 2.45
CA HIS A 262 10.48 1.43 2.04
C HIS A 262 11.87 1.82 1.52
N ALA A 263 12.33 3.06 1.75
CA ALA A 263 13.69 3.44 1.33
C ALA A 263 14.76 2.50 1.91
N PRO A 264 14.65 1.98 3.14
CA PRO A 264 15.62 0.98 3.62
C PRO A 264 15.71 -0.25 2.72
N THR A 265 14.57 -0.74 2.20
CA THR A 265 14.55 -1.88 1.29
C THR A 265 15.28 -1.54 -0.03
N VAL A 266 14.94 -0.37 -0.61
CA VAL A 266 15.56 0.04 -1.88
C VAL A 266 17.08 0.11 -1.71
N ALA A 267 17.55 0.78 -0.67
CA ALA A 267 18.98 0.98 -0.43
C ALA A 267 19.70 -0.36 -0.17
N SER A 268 19.14 -1.19 0.71
CA SER A 268 19.80 -2.43 1.14
C SER A 268 19.84 -3.47 0.02
N LEU A 269 18.71 -3.72 -0.66
CA LEU A 269 18.69 -4.70 -1.74
C LEU A 269 19.49 -4.22 -2.97
N ALA A 270 19.57 -2.91 -3.21
CA ALA A 270 20.44 -2.37 -4.26
C ALA A 270 21.92 -2.67 -3.93
N ILE A 271 22.30 -2.55 -2.67
CA ILE A 271 23.67 -2.87 -2.23
C ILE A 271 23.94 -4.38 -2.32
N THR A 272 23.03 -5.19 -1.79
CA THR A 272 23.27 -6.63 -1.67
C THR A 272 23.02 -7.40 -2.97
N PHE A 273 22.02 -7.02 -3.76
CA PHE A 273 21.61 -7.73 -4.98
C PHE A 273 21.85 -6.92 -6.27
N GLY A 274 21.90 -5.59 -6.16
CA GLY A 274 21.98 -4.69 -7.33
C GLY A 274 20.62 -4.19 -7.81
N SER A 275 19.53 -4.58 -7.14
CA SER A 275 18.17 -4.10 -7.47
C SER A 275 17.35 -4.03 -6.18
N GLY A 276 16.74 -2.89 -5.93
CA GLY A 276 15.98 -2.63 -4.70
C GLY A 276 14.54 -3.12 -4.69
N ALA A 277 14.16 -4.00 -5.61
CA ALA A 277 12.77 -4.41 -5.83
C ALA A 277 12.51 -5.85 -5.36
N MET A 278 11.23 -6.18 -5.22
CA MET A 278 10.74 -7.53 -4.92
C MET A 278 11.30 -8.52 -5.95
N THR A 279 11.88 -9.62 -5.50
CA THR A 279 12.60 -10.53 -6.40
C THR A 279 11.67 -11.48 -7.17
N ASN A 280 10.47 -11.76 -6.65
CA ASN A 280 9.56 -12.76 -7.22
C ASN A 280 8.19 -12.15 -7.58
N SER A 281 7.24 -12.99 -7.92
CA SER A 281 5.88 -12.61 -8.32
C SER A 281 4.88 -12.99 -7.23
N ILE A 282 3.73 -12.31 -7.23
CA ILE A 282 2.60 -12.69 -6.37
C ILE A 282 2.14 -14.12 -6.74
N ALA A 283 2.14 -14.46 -8.02
CA ALA A 283 1.79 -15.81 -8.49
C ALA A 283 2.71 -16.90 -7.93
N ASP A 284 3.94 -16.56 -7.56
CA ASP A 284 4.91 -17.53 -7.01
C ASP A 284 4.49 -18.09 -5.65
N THR A 285 3.54 -17.45 -4.96
CA THR A 285 2.99 -18.02 -3.71
C THR A 285 2.45 -19.44 -3.91
N THR A 286 2.01 -19.78 -5.12
CA THR A 286 1.52 -21.13 -5.43
C THR A 286 2.64 -22.18 -5.46
N LYS A 287 3.89 -21.74 -5.56
CA LYS A 287 5.08 -22.61 -5.68
C LYS A 287 5.92 -22.63 -4.40
N THR A 288 5.60 -21.79 -3.43
CA THR A 288 6.38 -21.63 -2.20
C THR A 288 6.12 -22.80 -1.26
N ASP A 289 7.21 -23.39 -0.72
CA ASP A 289 7.13 -24.48 0.24
C ASP A 289 7.14 -23.96 1.69
N LEU A 290 7.83 -22.81 1.92
CA LEU A 290 7.88 -22.17 3.23
C LEU A 290 7.89 -20.67 3.09
N PHE A 291 7.04 -20.01 3.86
CA PHE A 291 7.00 -18.55 3.99
C PHE A 291 7.67 -18.14 5.30
N MET A 292 8.62 -17.19 5.23
CA MET A 292 9.07 -16.48 6.42
C MET A 292 8.48 -15.06 6.35
N MET A 293 7.56 -14.78 7.26
CA MET A 293 6.88 -13.47 7.34
C MET A 293 7.53 -12.71 8.49
N ILE A 294 8.21 -11.60 8.18
CA ILE A 294 8.90 -10.81 9.19
C ILE A 294 8.48 -9.34 9.14
N GLY A 295 7.95 -8.84 10.25
CA GLY A 295 7.50 -7.45 10.36
C GLY A 295 6.49 -7.05 9.29
N SER A 296 5.57 -7.95 8.96
CA SER A 296 4.60 -7.75 7.88
C SER A 296 3.28 -8.41 8.20
N ASN A 297 2.19 -7.71 7.91
CA ASN A 297 0.83 -8.23 8.09
C ASN A 297 0.02 -7.97 6.81
N PRO A 298 0.21 -8.82 5.78
CA PRO A 298 -0.49 -8.62 4.51
C PRO A 298 -2.01 -8.71 4.61
N ASP A 299 -2.58 -9.40 5.61
CA ASP A 299 -4.03 -9.41 5.79
C ASP A 299 -4.61 -8.01 5.95
N THR A 300 -3.87 -7.10 6.57
CA THR A 300 -4.32 -5.70 6.70
C THR A 300 -3.75 -4.80 5.61
N SER A 301 -2.49 -4.99 5.22
CA SER A 301 -1.80 -4.07 4.31
C SER A 301 -1.98 -4.42 2.83
N HIS A 302 -2.05 -5.73 2.49
CA HIS A 302 -2.13 -6.24 1.12
C HIS A 302 -3.06 -7.45 1.06
N PRO A 303 -4.37 -7.27 1.34
CA PRO A 303 -5.25 -8.42 1.63
C PRO A 303 -5.33 -9.48 0.53
N THR A 304 -5.24 -9.11 -0.74
CA THR A 304 -5.28 -10.09 -1.82
C THR A 304 -4.00 -10.93 -1.89
N ILE A 305 -2.86 -10.36 -1.47
CA ILE A 305 -1.62 -11.14 -1.34
C ILE A 305 -1.72 -12.04 -0.11
N GLY A 306 -2.22 -11.52 1.02
CA GLY A 306 -2.48 -12.32 2.22
C GLY A 306 -3.35 -13.53 1.91
N LEU A 307 -4.42 -13.32 1.16
CA LEU A 307 -5.30 -14.40 0.72
C LEU A 307 -4.53 -15.49 -0.04
N ARG A 308 -3.65 -15.12 -0.97
CA ARG A 308 -2.87 -16.11 -1.74
C ARG A 308 -1.93 -16.90 -0.83
N ILE A 309 -1.34 -16.25 0.17
CA ILE A 309 -0.47 -16.92 1.15
C ILE A 309 -1.31 -17.89 1.99
N HIS A 310 -2.49 -17.48 2.50
CA HIS A 310 -3.38 -18.38 3.24
C HIS A 310 -3.75 -19.61 2.41
N GLN A 311 -4.04 -19.43 1.12
CA GLN A 311 -4.35 -20.53 0.22
C GLN A 311 -3.15 -21.47 0.05
N ALA A 312 -1.92 -20.94 0.02
CA ALA A 312 -0.73 -21.78 -0.04
C ALA A 312 -0.56 -22.60 1.26
N LEU A 313 -0.83 -21.99 2.42
CA LEU A 313 -0.82 -22.72 3.71
C LEU A 313 -1.88 -23.81 3.72
N ASP A 314 -3.05 -23.57 3.16
CA ASP A 314 -4.13 -24.58 3.05
C ASP A 314 -3.69 -25.76 2.18
N ARG A 315 -2.78 -25.55 1.25
CA ARG A 315 -2.22 -26.61 0.39
C ARG A 315 -1.00 -27.30 1.00
N GLY A 316 -0.58 -26.89 2.22
CA GLY A 316 0.48 -27.57 2.96
C GLY A 316 1.81 -26.81 3.05
N ALA A 317 1.89 -25.60 2.52
CA ALA A 317 3.10 -24.77 2.72
C ALA A 317 3.29 -24.47 4.20
N LYS A 318 4.54 -24.31 4.63
CA LYS A 318 4.90 -24.03 6.02
C LYS A 318 5.09 -22.52 6.24
N MET A 319 5.09 -22.13 7.53
CA MET A 319 5.24 -20.70 7.84
C MET A 319 6.02 -20.47 9.14
N ILE A 320 6.98 -19.56 9.04
CA ILE A 320 7.66 -18.93 10.19
C ILE A 320 7.17 -17.48 10.24
N VAL A 321 6.68 -17.04 11.40
CA VAL A 321 6.32 -15.62 11.60
C VAL A 321 7.26 -15.03 12.64
N ILE A 322 7.84 -13.88 12.32
CA ILE A 322 8.69 -13.10 13.24
C ILE A 322 7.99 -11.73 13.39
N ASP A 323 7.28 -11.56 14.48
CA ASP A 323 6.48 -10.35 14.71
C ASP A 323 6.13 -10.25 16.20
N PRO A 324 6.30 -9.07 16.81
CA PRO A 324 5.90 -8.88 18.22
C PRO A 324 4.38 -8.94 18.41
N ARG A 325 3.60 -8.67 17.35
CA ARG A 325 2.16 -8.63 17.42
C ARG A 325 1.56 -9.97 16.92
N LYS A 326 0.53 -10.44 17.62
CA LYS A 326 -0.20 -11.68 17.24
C LYS A 326 -1.09 -11.36 16.03
N THR A 327 -0.60 -11.68 14.84
CA THR A 327 -1.35 -11.52 13.58
C THR A 327 -2.07 -12.84 13.26
N ALA A 328 -3.00 -12.82 12.30
CA ALA A 328 -3.65 -14.03 11.82
C ALA A 328 -2.61 -15.04 11.27
N PHE A 329 -1.54 -14.55 10.65
CA PHE A 329 -0.45 -15.41 10.21
C PHE A 329 0.31 -16.02 11.40
N ALA A 330 0.51 -15.25 12.47
CA ALA A 330 1.15 -15.80 13.69
C ALA A 330 0.31 -16.94 14.29
N GLU A 331 -1.01 -16.83 14.23
CA GLU A 331 -1.91 -17.89 14.72
C GLU A 331 -1.83 -19.17 13.88
N ARG A 332 -1.47 -19.05 12.60
CA ARG A 332 -1.38 -20.17 11.66
C ARG A 332 0.05 -20.70 11.51
N ALA A 333 1.04 -20.03 12.08
CA ALA A 333 2.45 -20.34 11.85
C ALA A 333 2.85 -21.68 12.44
N ASP A 334 3.72 -22.43 11.74
CA ASP A 334 4.40 -23.59 12.32
C ASP A 334 5.35 -23.14 13.45
N LEU A 335 5.99 -21.95 13.28
CA LEU A 335 6.78 -21.31 14.32
C LEU A 335 6.45 -19.82 14.38
N TRP A 336 6.11 -19.32 15.56
CA TRP A 336 5.94 -17.88 15.79
C TRP A 336 7.02 -17.43 16.79
N LEU A 337 7.89 -16.53 16.32
CA LEU A 337 8.92 -15.92 17.13
C LEU A 337 8.43 -14.54 17.56
N ARG A 338 7.87 -14.46 18.77
CA ARG A 338 7.30 -13.22 19.32
C ARG A 338 8.39 -12.41 19.99
N ILE A 339 9.24 -11.79 19.19
CA ILE A 339 10.43 -11.08 19.66
C ILE A 339 10.06 -9.73 20.32
N GLN A 340 10.99 -9.23 21.16
CA GLN A 340 10.89 -7.86 21.64
C GLN A 340 11.02 -6.92 20.45
N PRO A 341 10.18 -5.85 20.39
CA PRO A 341 10.26 -4.91 19.26
C PRO A 341 11.67 -4.33 19.11
N GLY A 342 12.15 -4.31 17.88
CA GLY A 342 13.45 -3.72 17.60
C GLY A 342 14.64 -4.67 17.59
N THR A 343 14.44 -5.98 17.83
CA THR A 343 15.56 -6.93 18.01
C THR A 343 15.80 -7.83 16.79
N ASP A 344 15.25 -7.50 15.64
CA ASP A 344 15.30 -8.33 14.43
C ASP A 344 16.72 -8.65 13.97
N VAL A 345 17.65 -7.68 14.04
CA VAL A 345 19.05 -7.90 13.58
C VAL A 345 19.73 -8.97 14.43
N ALA A 346 19.54 -8.91 15.75
CA ALA A 346 20.10 -9.92 16.65
C ALA A 346 19.55 -11.31 16.33
N LEU A 347 18.23 -11.41 16.14
CA LEU A 347 17.60 -12.69 15.78
C LEU A 347 18.14 -13.23 14.46
N LEU A 348 18.16 -12.41 13.41
CA LEU A 348 18.58 -12.86 12.07
C LEU A 348 20.06 -13.26 12.09
N ASN A 349 20.92 -12.51 12.80
CA ASN A 349 22.33 -12.90 12.98
C ASN A 349 22.44 -14.22 13.72
N SER A 350 21.58 -14.48 14.71
CA SER A 350 21.59 -15.75 15.44
C SER A 350 21.13 -16.91 14.55
N MET A 351 20.15 -16.68 13.69
CA MET A 351 19.76 -17.72 12.71
C MET A 351 20.94 -18.04 11.78
N VAL A 352 21.64 -16.99 11.30
CA VAL A 352 22.85 -17.16 10.47
C VAL A 352 23.92 -17.93 11.25
N HIS A 353 24.14 -17.61 12.53
CA HIS A 353 25.09 -18.33 13.42
C HIS A 353 24.81 -19.83 13.44
N VAL A 354 23.54 -20.22 13.70
CA VAL A 354 23.11 -21.63 13.76
C VAL A 354 23.37 -22.30 12.39
N ILE A 355 22.96 -21.64 11.31
CA ILE A 355 23.10 -22.21 9.95
C ILE A 355 24.59 -22.49 9.61
N ILE A 356 25.47 -21.55 9.97
CA ILE A 356 26.91 -21.70 9.73
C ILE A 356 27.49 -22.81 10.64
N LYS A 357 27.20 -22.78 11.94
CA LYS A 357 27.75 -23.74 12.91
C LYS A 357 27.29 -25.17 12.63
N GLU A 358 26.08 -25.35 12.14
CA GLU A 358 25.52 -26.68 11.81
C GLU A 358 25.75 -27.07 10.34
N GLU A 359 26.46 -26.24 9.57
CA GLU A 359 26.81 -26.46 8.16
C GLU A 359 25.58 -26.66 7.28
N LEU A 360 24.50 -25.91 7.55
CA LEU A 360 23.20 -26.01 6.83
C LEU A 360 23.11 -25.09 5.62
N TRP A 361 24.10 -24.23 5.38
CA TRP A 361 24.11 -23.25 4.32
C TRP A 361 24.34 -23.87 2.93
N ASP A 362 23.89 -23.20 1.89
CA ASP A 362 24.06 -23.65 0.50
C ASP A 362 25.49 -23.30 0.01
N LYS A 363 26.42 -24.19 0.26
CA LYS A 363 27.86 -23.97 -0.04
C LYS A 363 28.07 -23.61 -1.52
N LYS A 364 27.47 -24.39 -2.42
CA LYS A 364 27.61 -24.17 -3.87
C LYS A 364 27.10 -22.78 -4.27
N TYR A 365 25.89 -22.41 -3.85
CA TYR A 365 25.30 -21.11 -4.16
C TYR A 365 26.22 -19.99 -3.64
N VAL A 366 26.65 -20.08 -2.39
CA VAL A 366 27.49 -19.05 -1.75
C VAL A 366 28.81 -18.87 -2.52
N GLU A 367 29.49 -19.98 -2.82
CA GLU A 367 30.78 -19.95 -3.52
C GLU A 367 30.67 -19.40 -4.95
N GLU A 368 29.62 -19.79 -5.68
CA GLU A 368 29.44 -19.39 -7.08
C GLU A 368 28.82 -18.02 -7.26
N ARG A 369 27.97 -17.59 -6.34
CA ARG A 369 27.06 -16.44 -6.57
C ARG A 369 27.25 -15.26 -5.63
N THR A 370 28.07 -15.39 -4.57
CA THR A 370 28.17 -14.32 -3.56
C THR A 370 29.62 -13.90 -3.30
N GLU A 371 29.78 -12.85 -2.51
CA GLU A 371 31.09 -12.36 -2.05
C GLU A 371 30.98 -11.89 -0.59
N ASP A 372 32.12 -11.87 0.09
CA ASP A 372 32.31 -11.43 1.49
C ASP A 372 31.69 -12.38 2.53
N TYR A 373 31.61 -13.69 2.23
CA TYR A 373 31.12 -14.70 3.18
C TYR A 373 31.89 -14.65 4.51
N ASP A 374 33.24 -14.47 4.47
CA ASP A 374 34.06 -14.45 5.70
C ASP A 374 33.64 -13.29 6.63
N GLU A 375 33.21 -12.16 6.08
CA GLU A 375 32.76 -11.05 6.90
C GLU A 375 31.43 -11.39 7.60
N LEU A 376 30.56 -12.14 6.91
CA LEU A 376 29.30 -12.60 7.51
C LEU A 376 29.62 -13.53 8.70
N VAL A 377 30.56 -14.46 8.53
CA VAL A 377 30.95 -15.41 9.58
C VAL A 377 31.47 -14.66 10.83
N LYS A 378 32.35 -13.67 10.64
CA LYS A 378 32.94 -12.88 11.75
C LYS A 378 31.85 -12.20 12.60
N VAL A 379 30.82 -11.65 11.97
CA VAL A 379 29.75 -10.99 12.72
C VAL A 379 28.83 -12.02 13.38
N ALA A 380 28.43 -13.06 12.63
CA ALA A 380 27.51 -14.08 13.13
C ALA A 380 28.04 -14.82 14.36
N GLU A 381 29.38 -14.98 14.46
CA GLU A 381 30.02 -15.65 15.62
C GLU A 381 29.63 -15.01 16.97
N LYS A 382 29.27 -13.73 16.97
CA LYS A 382 28.92 -12.99 18.18
C LYS A 382 27.47 -13.21 18.64
N TYR A 383 26.65 -13.96 17.88
CA TYR A 383 25.20 -14.03 18.09
C TYR A 383 24.75 -15.47 18.35
N SER A 384 25.31 -16.13 19.41
CA SER A 384 24.79 -17.45 19.78
C SER A 384 23.31 -17.37 20.19
N PRO A 385 22.53 -18.43 19.96
CA PRO A 385 21.12 -18.42 20.39
C PRO A 385 20.94 -18.12 21.88
N GLU A 386 21.87 -18.57 22.74
CA GLU A 386 21.80 -18.29 24.18
C GLU A 386 21.90 -16.80 24.50
N GLU A 387 22.83 -16.11 23.84
CA GLU A 387 23.02 -14.67 24.05
C GLU A 387 21.81 -13.89 23.49
N VAL A 388 21.32 -14.29 22.32
CA VAL A 388 20.24 -13.61 21.62
C VAL A 388 18.88 -13.85 22.29
N ALA A 389 18.70 -15.03 22.93
CA ALA A 389 17.46 -15.33 23.66
C ALA A 389 17.11 -14.21 24.66
N GLY A 390 18.13 -13.73 25.39
CA GLY A 390 17.93 -12.61 26.35
C GLY A 390 17.58 -11.28 25.67
N ILE A 391 18.19 -11.01 24.51
CA ILE A 391 17.94 -9.78 23.75
C ILE A 391 16.50 -9.77 23.17
N CYS A 392 16.12 -10.90 22.55
CA CYS A 392 14.85 -11.02 21.84
C CYS A 392 13.68 -11.42 22.73
N GLY A 393 13.93 -11.92 23.93
CA GLY A 393 12.89 -12.39 24.86
C GLY A 393 12.23 -13.68 24.41
N ILE A 394 12.96 -14.55 23.71
CA ILE A 394 12.45 -15.84 23.22
C ILE A 394 13.43 -16.95 23.53
N ASP A 395 12.95 -18.19 23.47
CA ASP A 395 13.75 -19.38 23.78
C ASP A 395 14.83 -19.62 22.70
N ALA A 396 16.05 -19.94 23.13
CA ALA A 396 17.18 -20.25 22.23
C ALA A 396 16.85 -21.41 21.29
N GLU A 397 16.13 -22.43 21.77
CA GLU A 397 15.75 -23.56 20.92
C GLU A 397 14.77 -23.16 19.84
N LEU A 398 13.90 -22.18 20.10
CA LEU A 398 12.98 -21.64 19.07
C LEU A 398 13.80 -20.98 17.94
N ILE A 399 14.88 -20.27 18.28
CA ILE A 399 15.81 -19.70 17.29
C ILE A 399 16.44 -20.81 16.43
N ARG A 400 16.92 -21.87 17.07
CA ARG A 400 17.52 -23.02 16.35
C ARG A 400 16.49 -23.67 15.39
N ARG A 401 15.28 -23.89 15.88
CA ARG A 401 14.21 -24.49 15.06
C ARG A 401 13.91 -23.65 13.84
N ALA A 402 13.82 -22.33 14.02
CA ALA A 402 13.55 -21.40 12.90
C ALA A 402 14.71 -21.42 11.89
N ALA A 403 15.96 -21.40 12.37
CA ALA A 403 17.13 -21.45 11.51
C ALA A 403 17.17 -22.74 10.68
N ARG A 404 17.00 -23.89 11.34
CA ARG A 404 17.00 -25.20 10.67
C ARG A 404 15.87 -25.32 9.66
N MET A 405 14.68 -24.83 10.02
CA MET A 405 13.51 -24.88 9.15
C MET A 405 13.72 -23.99 7.90
N TYR A 406 14.26 -22.78 8.07
CA TYR A 406 14.52 -21.88 6.95
C TYR A 406 15.64 -22.40 6.04
N ALA A 407 16.66 -23.01 6.61
CA ALA A 407 17.81 -23.54 5.84
C ALA A 407 17.50 -24.86 5.11
N ALA A 408 16.42 -25.54 5.46
CA ALA A 408 16.05 -26.81 4.84
C ALA A 408 15.89 -26.66 3.30
N PRO A 409 16.10 -27.75 2.53
CA PRO A 409 15.86 -27.69 1.09
C PRO A 409 14.42 -27.30 0.77
N GLY A 410 14.23 -26.53 -0.31
CA GLY A 410 12.91 -26.11 -0.74
C GLY A 410 12.90 -24.65 -1.21
N ARG A 411 11.75 -24.25 -1.73
CA ARG A 411 11.48 -22.90 -2.24
C ARG A 411 10.95 -22.06 -1.08
N HIS A 412 11.82 -21.28 -0.47
CA HIS A 412 11.49 -20.49 0.72
C HIS A 412 11.45 -19.00 0.39
N ALA A 413 10.31 -18.37 0.66
CA ALA A 413 10.06 -16.96 0.36
C ALA A 413 10.03 -16.15 1.64
N THR A 414 10.81 -15.07 1.70
CA THR A 414 10.76 -14.12 2.82
C THR A 414 9.94 -12.91 2.41
N TYR A 415 8.90 -12.62 3.18
CA TYR A 415 8.06 -11.43 3.00
C TYR A 415 8.29 -10.47 4.15
N HIS A 416 8.58 -9.21 3.83
CA HIS A 416 8.73 -8.19 4.87
C HIS A 416 7.97 -6.92 4.49
N GLY A 417 7.65 -6.14 5.52
CA GLY A 417 6.94 -4.88 5.36
C GLY A 417 7.54 -3.79 6.24
N MET A 418 6.70 -2.84 6.63
CA MET A 418 7.17 -1.68 7.39
C MET A 418 7.51 -1.99 8.85
N GLY A 419 7.14 -3.17 9.35
CA GLY A 419 7.64 -3.65 10.65
C GLY A 419 9.14 -3.90 10.65
N ILE A 420 9.78 -3.91 9.47
CA ILE A 420 11.24 -4.00 9.31
C ILE A 420 11.83 -2.62 8.98
N THR A 421 11.18 -1.85 8.10
CA THR A 421 11.79 -0.64 7.55
C THR A 421 11.58 0.62 8.39
N HIS A 422 10.55 0.66 9.24
CA HIS A 422 10.19 1.85 10.02
C HIS A 422 10.99 1.99 11.32
N TYR A 423 12.31 1.79 11.23
CA TYR A 423 13.25 1.91 12.35
C TYR A 423 14.48 2.71 11.93
N ALA A 424 15.12 3.35 12.89
CA ALA A 424 16.40 4.03 12.66
C ALA A 424 17.51 3.06 12.24
N THR A 425 17.24 1.75 12.28
CA THR A 425 18.13 0.67 11.81
C THR A 425 17.48 -0.14 10.68
N GLY A 426 16.55 0.46 9.94
CA GLY A 426 15.79 -0.24 8.88
C GLY A 426 16.68 -0.87 7.82
N THR A 427 17.74 -0.16 7.39
CA THR A 427 18.66 -0.70 6.38
C THR A 427 19.41 -1.92 6.92
N ASP A 428 19.82 -1.91 8.18
CA ASP A 428 20.54 -3.03 8.79
C ASP A 428 19.66 -4.29 8.84
N ARG A 429 18.39 -4.11 9.12
CA ARG A 429 17.39 -5.20 9.17
C ARG A 429 17.20 -5.85 7.79
N VAL A 430 17.05 -5.02 6.74
CA VAL A 430 16.86 -5.55 5.37
C VAL A 430 18.15 -6.25 4.89
N LYS A 431 19.34 -5.71 5.20
CA LYS A 431 20.60 -6.39 4.88
C LYS A 431 20.68 -7.76 5.57
N SER A 432 20.26 -7.84 6.84
CA SER A 432 20.24 -9.11 7.59
C SER A 432 19.29 -10.13 6.95
N ILE A 433 18.13 -9.68 6.44
CA ILE A 433 17.19 -10.54 5.68
C ILE A 433 17.88 -11.05 4.40
N SER A 434 18.52 -10.14 3.64
CA SER A 434 19.17 -10.53 2.39
C SER A 434 20.35 -11.48 2.63
N ASN A 435 21.13 -11.27 3.71
CA ASN A 435 22.22 -12.16 4.10
C ASN A 435 21.69 -13.58 4.36
N LEU A 436 20.63 -13.71 5.14
CA LEU A 436 20.02 -15.00 5.45
C LEU A 436 19.52 -15.70 4.17
N ALA A 437 18.86 -14.97 3.29
CA ALA A 437 18.30 -15.52 2.06
C ALA A 437 19.41 -16.00 1.11
N MET A 438 20.50 -15.23 0.96
CA MET A 438 21.64 -15.62 0.12
C MET A 438 22.38 -16.83 0.72
N LEU A 439 22.57 -16.83 2.03
CA LEU A 439 23.28 -17.94 2.73
C LEU A 439 22.59 -19.27 2.46
N CYS A 440 21.26 -19.26 2.37
CA CYS A 440 20.46 -20.47 2.16
C CYS A 440 20.08 -20.71 0.70
N GLY A 441 20.59 -19.90 -0.25
CA GLY A 441 20.35 -20.10 -1.68
C GLY A 441 18.90 -19.83 -2.11
N LYS A 442 18.20 -18.91 -1.44
CA LYS A 442 16.76 -18.70 -1.68
C LYS A 442 16.46 -17.59 -2.68
N VAL A 443 17.45 -16.86 -3.21
CA VAL A 443 17.27 -15.76 -4.15
C VAL A 443 17.53 -16.23 -5.59
N GLY A 444 16.67 -15.82 -6.53
CA GLY A 444 16.76 -16.24 -7.93
C GLY A 444 16.05 -17.58 -8.19
N VAL A 445 15.14 -17.96 -7.30
CA VAL A 445 14.43 -19.24 -7.33
C VAL A 445 12.93 -18.96 -7.38
N GLU A 446 12.19 -19.61 -8.30
CA GLU A 446 10.73 -19.56 -8.31
C GLU A 446 10.18 -20.01 -6.96
N GLY A 447 9.23 -19.26 -6.43
CA GLY A 447 8.63 -19.57 -5.13
C GLY A 447 9.51 -19.19 -3.94
N GLY A 448 10.66 -18.55 -4.19
CA GLY A 448 11.58 -18.13 -3.15
C GLY A 448 11.70 -16.62 -3.02
N GLY A 449 12.91 -16.17 -2.70
CA GLY A 449 13.32 -14.77 -2.78
C GLY A 449 13.09 -13.91 -1.56
N CYS A 450 13.41 -12.63 -1.77
CA CYS A 450 13.15 -11.54 -0.83
C CYS A 450 12.02 -10.68 -1.40
N ASN A 451 10.90 -10.62 -0.69
CA ASN A 451 9.65 -10.10 -1.23
C ASN A 451 9.11 -8.96 -0.35
N PRO A 452 9.70 -7.74 -0.46
CA PRO A 452 9.15 -6.58 0.23
C PRO A 452 7.77 -6.23 -0.32
N LEU A 453 6.82 -5.98 0.58
CA LEU A 453 5.47 -5.59 0.19
C LEU A 453 5.37 -4.07 0.20
N ARG A 454 5.49 -3.47 -0.98
CA ARG A 454 5.38 -2.02 -1.17
C ARG A 454 3.99 -1.54 -0.76
N GLY A 455 3.93 -0.51 0.07
CA GLY A 455 2.68 -0.05 0.67
C GLY A 455 1.67 0.48 -0.34
N GLN A 456 2.01 1.55 -1.01
CA GLN A 456 1.07 2.25 -1.88
C GLN A 456 1.08 1.71 -3.31
N ASN A 457 0.03 2.01 -4.05
CA ASN A 457 -0.26 1.43 -5.38
C ASN A 457 0.84 1.67 -6.41
N ASN A 458 1.53 2.82 -6.35
CA ASN A 458 2.60 3.15 -7.30
C ASN A 458 3.89 3.61 -6.61
N VAL A 459 4.14 3.16 -5.38
CA VAL A 459 5.40 3.54 -4.71
C VAL A 459 6.60 2.94 -5.43
N GLN A 460 6.46 1.74 -6.01
CA GLN A 460 7.50 1.14 -6.84
C GLN A 460 7.76 2.03 -8.07
N GLY A 461 6.68 2.42 -8.77
CA GLY A 461 6.79 3.25 -9.96
C GLY A 461 7.37 4.64 -9.68
N ALA A 462 6.98 5.27 -8.58
CA ALA A 462 7.54 6.59 -8.22
C ALA A 462 9.06 6.50 -8.04
N CYS A 463 9.54 5.41 -7.41
CA CYS A 463 10.99 5.15 -7.30
C CYS A 463 11.60 4.91 -8.69
N ASP A 464 10.96 4.07 -9.53
CA ASP A 464 11.44 3.78 -10.89
C ASP A 464 11.58 5.06 -11.72
N MET A 465 10.63 5.99 -11.55
CA MET A 465 10.60 7.25 -12.30
C MET A 465 11.60 8.30 -11.78
N GLY A 466 12.36 7.97 -10.73
CA GLY A 466 13.40 8.86 -10.22
C GLY A 466 12.89 10.00 -9.33
N ALA A 467 11.73 9.86 -8.71
CA ALA A 467 11.23 10.83 -7.74
C ALA A 467 11.98 10.66 -6.41
N LEU A 468 13.30 10.70 -6.48
CA LEU A 468 14.25 10.44 -5.39
C LEU A 468 15.38 11.47 -5.45
N PHE A 469 15.83 11.92 -4.29
CA PHE A 469 16.80 13.02 -4.18
C PHE A 469 18.19 12.68 -4.69
N ASN A 470 18.50 11.38 -4.83
CA ASN A 470 19.87 10.92 -5.06
C ASN A 470 20.05 10.02 -6.28
N THR A 471 19.02 9.87 -7.13
CA THR A 471 19.12 9.09 -8.38
C THR A 471 18.30 9.74 -9.48
N LEU A 472 18.74 9.52 -10.73
CA LEU A 472 17.92 9.79 -11.90
C LEU A 472 16.90 8.65 -12.12
N PRO A 473 15.90 8.81 -13.01
CA PRO A 473 14.98 7.74 -13.32
C PRO A 473 15.71 6.43 -13.68
N GLY A 474 15.10 5.29 -13.36
CA GLY A 474 15.72 3.98 -13.56
C GLY A 474 16.83 3.68 -12.56
N TYR A 475 16.87 4.41 -11.45
CA TYR A 475 17.92 4.29 -10.40
C TYR A 475 19.30 4.70 -10.90
N GLY A 476 19.33 5.61 -11.89
CA GLY A 476 20.59 6.10 -12.46
C GLY A 476 21.41 6.90 -11.45
N GLY A 477 22.68 6.56 -11.31
CA GLY A 477 23.58 7.25 -10.36
C GLY A 477 23.92 8.67 -10.79
N LEU A 478 23.98 9.58 -9.81
CA LEU A 478 24.36 10.99 -10.07
C LEU A 478 25.85 11.16 -10.41
N ASN A 479 26.63 10.08 -10.35
CA ASN A 479 28.04 10.09 -10.76
C ASN A 479 28.24 9.48 -12.16
N ASN A 480 27.17 9.24 -12.92
CA ASN A 480 27.23 8.61 -14.24
C ASN A 480 27.14 9.70 -15.34
N ASP A 481 28.29 10.15 -15.84
CA ASP A 481 28.36 11.21 -16.84
C ASP A 481 27.66 10.86 -18.16
N GLU A 482 27.77 9.59 -18.61
CA GLU A 482 27.10 9.14 -19.84
C GLU A 482 25.60 9.27 -19.74
N LEU A 483 25.07 8.94 -18.56
CA LEU A 483 23.63 9.06 -18.30
C LEU A 483 23.20 10.53 -18.29
N PHE A 484 23.99 11.41 -17.66
CA PHE A 484 23.71 12.85 -17.69
C PHE A 484 23.72 13.39 -19.11
N ASP A 485 24.71 13.00 -19.92
CA ASP A 485 24.78 13.41 -21.32
C ASP A 485 23.50 13.02 -22.09
N LEU A 486 23.00 11.81 -21.87
CA LEU A 486 21.76 11.33 -22.47
C LEU A 486 20.56 12.20 -22.05
N TYR A 487 20.40 12.42 -20.74
CA TYR A 487 19.28 13.21 -20.20
C TYR A 487 19.36 14.67 -20.67
N GLU A 488 20.54 15.29 -20.58
CA GLU A 488 20.73 16.70 -20.96
C GLU A 488 20.50 16.90 -22.46
N LYS A 489 20.87 15.91 -23.29
CA LYS A 489 20.61 15.95 -24.74
C LYS A 489 19.10 15.92 -25.04
N ILE A 490 18.34 15.03 -24.32
CA ILE A 490 16.89 14.86 -24.56
C ILE A 490 16.11 16.04 -23.94
N TRP A 491 16.47 16.43 -22.72
CA TRP A 491 15.76 17.50 -22.01
C TRP A 491 16.26 18.92 -22.35
N LYS A 492 17.37 19.02 -23.05
CA LYS A 492 17.94 20.31 -23.56
C LYS A 492 18.23 21.32 -22.44
N VAL A 493 18.69 20.83 -21.29
CA VAL A 493 19.00 21.66 -20.12
C VAL A 493 20.07 20.97 -19.28
N ARG A 494 20.93 21.76 -18.63
CA ARG A 494 21.91 21.25 -17.67
C ARG A 494 21.20 20.82 -16.39
N LEU A 495 21.57 19.65 -15.88
CA LEU A 495 20.94 19.06 -14.70
C LEU A 495 21.83 19.18 -13.46
N PRO A 496 21.23 19.33 -12.27
CA PRO A 496 22.01 19.33 -11.03
C PRO A 496 22.64 17.95 -10.78
N ARG A 497 23.91 17.95 -10.37
CA ARG A 497 24.71 16.72 -10.25
C ARG A 497 24.95 16.27 -8.80
N ARG A 498 24.53 17.07 -7.81
CA ARG A 498 24.68 16.71 -6.40
C ARG A 498 23.36 16.18 -5.86
N PRO A 499 23.39 15.20 -4.94
CA PRO A 499 22.17 14.78 -4.28
C PRO A 499 21.44 15.95 -3.63
N GLY A 500 20.12 15.91 -3.67
CA GLY A 500 19.29 16.89 -2.98
C GLY A 500 19.10 16.52 -1.50
N LYS A 501 18.10 17.11 -0.87
CA LYS A 501 17.71 16.80 0.50
C LYS A 501 16.63 15.71 0.48
N PRO A 502 16.77 14.66 1.30
CA PRO A 502 15.65 13.71 1.45
C PRO A 502 14.47 14.38 2.13
N ALA A 503 13.26 13.90 1.85
CA ALA A 503 12.01 14.47 2.37
C ALA A 503 12.06 14.69 3.89
N THR A 504 12.61 13.73 4.63
CA THR A 504 12.68 13.79 6.09
C THR A 504 13.58 14.90 6.64
N GLU A 505 14.50 15.41 5.83
CA GLU A 505 15.38 16.50 6.24
C GLU A 505 14.87 17.88 5.77
N VAL A 506 13.86 17.93 4.93
CA VAL A 506 13.30 19.18 4.42
C VAL A 506 12.78 20.04 5.58
N TRP A 507 12.15 19.43 6.58
CA TRP A 507 11.53 20.15 7.70
C TRP A 507 12.56 20.98 8.47
N GLU A 508 13.65 20.35 8.88
CA GLU A 508 14.74 21.04 9.59
C GLU A 508 15.37 22.13 8.72
N ASN A 509 15.49 21.86 7.39
CA ASN A 509 16.07 22.86 6.48
C ASN A 509 15.13 24.04 6.23
N ILE A 510 13.81 23.86 6.33
CA ILE A 510 12.85 24.97 6.33
C ILE A 510 13.08 25.84 7.57
N LEU A 511 13.14 25.22 8.76
CA LEU A 511 13.31 25.97 10.00
C LEU A 511 14.64 26.71 10.07
N LYS A 512 15.68 26.20 9.39
CA LYS A 512 16.98 26.88 9.24
C LYS A 512 16.98 27.98 8.18
N GLY A 513 15.89 28.08 7.39
CA GLY A 513 15.80 29.04 6.30
C GLY A 513 16.60 28.68 5.06
N GLU A 514 17.04 27.42 4.94
CA GLU A 514 17.73 26.91 3.76
C GLU A 514 16.75 26.55 2.64
N ILE A 515 15.57 26.01 3.01
CA ILE A 515 14.47 25.76 2.07
C ILE A 515 13.41 26.82 2.32
N ARG A 516 13.02 27.52 1.27
CA ARG A 516 12.11 28.67 1.28
C ARG A 516 10.78 28.35 0.60
N ALA A 517 10.74 27.33 -0.26
CA ALA A 517 9.50 26.95 -0.93
C ALA A 517 9.38 25.43 -0.97
N LEU A 518 8.14 24.97 -0.87
CA LEU A 518 7.83 23.54 -0.89
C LEU A 518 6.64 23.30 -1.82
N TYR A 519 6.79 22.32 -2.74
CA TYR A 519 5.72 21.88 -3.62
C TYR A 519 5.33 20.45 -3.19
N VAL A 520 4.13 20.29 -2.65
CA VAL A 520 3.63 18.99 -2.18
C VAL A 520 2.61 18.47 -3.18
N PHE A 521 2.90 17.34 -3.76
CA PHE A 521 2.05 16.70 -4.77
C PHE A 521 1.46 15.41 -4.19
N GLY A 522 0.15 15.44 -3.91
CA GLY A 522 -0.63 14.27 -3.53
C GLY A 522 -0.21 13.60 -2.23
N GLU A 523 0.35 14.36 -1.29
CA GLU A 523 0.77 13.87 0.01
C GLU A 523 0.24 14.79 1.11
N ASP A 524 0.15 14.24 2.34
CA ASP A 524 -0.34 15.01 3.50
C ASP A 524 0.66 14.89 4.66
N PRO A 525 1.86 15.49 4.53
CA PRO A 525 2.89 15.36 5.56
C PRO A 525 2.48 15.93 6.93
N ALA A 526 1.53 16.86 7.00
CA ALA A 526 1.01 17.35 8.30
C ALA A 526 0.42 16.24 9.17
N LEU A 527 0.09 15.08 8.57
CA LEU A 527 -0.40 13.88 9.29
C LEU A 527 0.53 12.68 9.12
N ALA A 528 1.28 12.62 8.01
CA ALA A 528 1.94 11.38 7.58
C ALA A 528 3.33 11.18 8.19
N ASP A 529 4.06 12.25 8.45
CA ASP A 529 5.44 12.16 8.92
C ASP A 529 5.49 11.80 10.41
N THR A 530 6.68 11.49 10.91
CA THR A 530 6.88 11.33 12.36
C THR A 530 6.97 12.70 13.02
N ASN A 531 6.67 12.76 14.32
CA ASN A 531 6.77 14.01 15.09
C ASN A 531 6.05 15.15 14.36
N ILE A 532 4.77 14.92 14.03
CA ILE A 532 4.03 15.86 13.16
C ILE A 532 3.91 17.27 13.73
N GLY A 533 4.09 17.47 15.04
CA GLY A 533 4.17 18.82 15.60
C GLY A 533 5.31 19.63 14.99
N HIS A 534 6.49 19.00 14.85
CA HIS A 534 7.67 19.61 14.23
C HIS A 534 7.42 19.91 12.73
N VAL A 535 6.75 18.96 12.03
CA VAL A 535 6.42 19.12 10.61
C VAL A 535 5.44 20.29 10.41
N GLN A 536 4.41 20.37 11.26
CA GLN A 536 3.43 21.45 11.20
C GLN A 536 4.09 22.82 11.47
N GLU A 537 5.05 22.86 12.39
CA GLU A 537 5.84 24.07 12.64
C GLU A 537 6.58 24.50 11.36
N ALA A 538 7.27 23.55 10.73
CA ALA A 538 7.99 23.84 9.48
C ALA A 538 7.05 24.30 8.35
N LEU A 539 5.89 23.65 8.21
CA LEU A 539 4.90 24.02 7.19
C LEU A 539 4.37 25.45 7.42
N ASN A 540 4.24 25.87 8.68
CA ASN A 540 3.84 27.25 9.01
C ASN A 540 4.94 28.28 8.72
N GLU A 541 6.21 27.88 8.79
CA GLU A 541 7.35 28.78 8.62
C GLU A 541 7.84 28.90 7.18
N VAL A 542 7.51 27.92 6.29
CA VAL A 542 7.97 27.98 4.91
C VAL A 542 7.39 29.20 4.20
N ASN A 543 8.23 29.90 3.42
CA ASN A 543 7.84 31.17 2.81
C ASN A 543 6.82 31.01 1.67
N PHE A 544 6.76 29.83 1.05
CA PHE A 544 5.80 29.55 -0.03
C PHE A 544 5.50 28.06 -0.11
N LEU A 545 4.23 27.72 0.04
CA LEU A 545 3.77 26.32 0.04
C LEU A 545 2.71 26.13 -1.06
N VAL A 546 2.98 25.22 -1.97
CA VAL A 546 2.03 24.81 -3.02
C VAL A 546 1.62 23.37 -2.74
N VAL A 547 0.30 23.10 -2.74
CA VAL A 547 -0.22 21.74 -2.60
C VAL A 547 -1.11 21.42 -3.80
N GLN A 548 -0.84 20.30 -4.46
CA GLN A 548 -1.61 19.78 -5.58
C GLN A 548 -2.25 18.48 -5.11
N ASP A 549 -3.58 18.46 -5.02
CA ASP A 549 -4.27 17.30 -4.42
C ASP A 549 -5.71 17.22 -4.94
N ILE A 550 -6.39 16.12 -4.60
CA ILE A 550 -7.79 15.91 -4.94
C ILE A 550 -8.75 16.43 -3.85
N PHE A 551 -8.25 16.59 -2.62
CA PHE A 551 -9.01 17.10 -1.46
C PHE A 551 -8.24 18.21 -0.76
N LEU A 552 -8.94 19.01 0.00
CA LEU A 552 -8.32 20.03 0.88
C LEU A 552 -7.84 19.34 2.16
N THR A 553 -6.67 18.70 2.05
CA THR A 553 -6.01 17.97 3.15
C THR A 553 -5.53 18.93 4.24
N ASP A 554 -5.04 18.38 5.37
CA ASP A 554 -4.51 19.22 6.44
C ASP A 554 -3.29 20.03 5.96
N THR A 555 -2.43 19.44 5.14
CA THR A 555 -1.33 20.19 4.51
C THR A 555 -1.86 21.24 3.54
N ALA A 556 -2.87 20.90 2.73
CA ALA A 556 -3.46 21.85 1.76
C ALA A 556 -4.10 23.06 2.46
N LYS A 557 -4.68 22.88 3.64
CA LYS A 557 -5.24 23.99 4.43
C LYS A 557 -4.18 25.03 4.81
N MET A 558 -2.92 24.61 4.89
CA MET A 558 -1.79 25.49 5.26
C MET A 558 -1.16 26.18 4.03
N ALA A 559 -1.51 25.74 2.82
CA ALA A 559 -0.85 26.18 1.57
C ALA A 559 -1.16 27.64 1.20
N ASP A 560 -0.25 28.22 0.42
CA ASP A 560 -0.47 29.51 -0.28
C ASP A 560 -1.27 29.31 -1.56
N VAL A 561 -1.04 28.15 -2.24
CA VAL A 561 -1.75 27.79 -3.47
C VAL A 561 -2.18 26.33 -3.37
N VAL A 562 -3.43 26.05 -3.76
CA VAL A 562 -3.94 24.67 -3.86
C VAL A 562 -4.39 24.45 -5.30
N LEU A 563 -3.86 23.40 -5.93
CA LEU A 563 -4.16 23.06 -7.33
C LEU A 563 -5.00 21.78 -7.38
N PRO A 564 -6.22 21.85 -7.97
CA PRO A 564 -7.15 20.72 -7.97
C PRO A 564 -6.76 19.67 -9.01
N ALA A 565 -6.54 18.44 -8.56
CA ALA A 565 -6.03 17.35 -9.39
C ALA A 565 -7.11 16.32 -9.72
N ALA A 566 -6.94 15.64 -10.86
CA ALA A 566 -7.74 14.49 -11.24
C ALA A 566 -7.27 13.24 -10.47
N CYS A 567 -8.23 12.38 -10.09
CA CYS A 567 -7.91 11.11 -9.44
C CYS A 567 -7.71 10.00 -10.49
N PHE A 568 -7.39 8.78 -10.02
CA PHE A 568 -7.07 7.64 -10.89
C PHE A 568 -8.19 7.30 -11.89
N ALA A 569 -9.44 7.53 -11.53
CA ALA A 569 -10.59 7.20 -12.39
C ALA A 569 -10.83 8.26 -13.47
N GLU A 570 -10.12 9.37 -13.42
CA GLU A 570 -10.35 10.56 -14.24
C GLU A 570 -9.22 10.80 -15.25
N LYS A 571 -8.25 9.87 -15.36
CA LYS A 571 -7.06 10.06 -16.21
C LYS A 571 -6.50 8.71 -16.68
N ASP A 572 -5.69 8.76 -17.73
CA ASP A 572 -4.94 7.62 -18.23
C ASP A 572 -3.51 7.64 -17.69
N GLY A 573 -2.88 6.48 -17.67
CA GLY A 573 -1.48 6.35 -17.26
C GLY A 573 -1.14 4.92 -16.91
N THR A 574 -0.09 4.78 -16.08
CA THR A 574 0.36 3.47 -15.60
C THR A 574 0.72 3.54 -14.11
N PHE A 575 0.57 2.39 -13.42
CA PHE A 575 1.12 2.15 -12.08
C PHE A 575 2.08 0.97 -12.15
N THR A 576 3.06 0.93 -11.24
CA THR A 576 3.94 -0.24 -11.08
C THR A 576 3.73 -0.79 -9.67
N ASN A 577 3.25 -2.02 -9.58
CA ASN A 577 2.91 -2.66 -8.30
C ASN A 577 4.14 -3.25 -7.59
N THR A 578 3.92 -3.88 -6.43
CA THR A 578 5.01 -4.42 -5.59
C THR A 578 5.86 -5.48 -6.32
N GLU A 579 5.26 -6.26 -7.23
CA GLU A 579 5.99 -7.29 -8.00
C GLU A 579 6.59 -6.74 -9.31
N ARG A 580 6.78 -5.41 -9.41
CA ARG A 580 7.38 -4.74 -10.58
C ARG A 580 6.49 -4.85 -11.84
N ARG A 581 5.20 -5.08 -11.67
CA ARG A 581 4.27 -5.18 -12.79
C ARG A 581 3.76 -3.79 -13.16
N VAL A 582 4.08 -3.36 -14.38
CA VAL A 582 3.58 -2.09 -14.95
C VAL A 582 2.19 -2.36 -15.49
N GLN A 583 1.20 -1.58 -15.07
CA GLN A 583 -0.21 -1.83 -15.32
C GLN A 583 -0.93 -0.57 -15.77
N ARG A 584 -1.93 -0.73 -16.62
CA ARG A 584 -2.70 0.42 -17.16
C ARG A 584 -3.67 0.99 -16.12
N VAL A 585 -3.72 2.31 -16.11
CA VAL A 585 -4.74 3.13 -15.45
C VAL A 585 -5.56 3.76 -16.58
N ARG A 586 -6.89 3.64 -16.53
CA ARG A 586 -7.76 4.12 -17.61
C ARG A 586 -8.82 5.08 -17.09
N LYS A 587 -8.99 6.17 -17.83
CA LYS A 587 -10.02 7.18 -17.54
C LYS A 587 -11.40 6.55 -17.68
N ALA A 588 -12.22 6.72 -16.66
CA ALA A 588 -13.60 6.21 -16.63
C ALA A 588 -14.62 7.34 -16.56
N VAL A 589 -14.28 8.45 -15.89
CA VAL A 589 -15.17 9.59 -15.69
C VAL A 589 -14.40 10.90 -15.86
N GLU A 590 -15.10 12.02 -15.96
CA GLU A 590 -14.48 13.32 -16.06
C GLU A 590 -14.08 13.84 -14.66
N PRO A 591 -12.99 14.63 -14.57
CA PRO A 591 -12.65 15.30 -13.31
C PRO A 591 -13.74 16.30 -12.90
N PRO A 592 -13.92 16.53 -11.59
CA PRO A 592 -14.95 17.49 -11.15
C PRO A 592 -14.50 18.95 -11.41
N GLY A 593 -15.44 19.77 -11.81
CA GLY A 593 -15.18 21.20 -12.00
C GLY A 593 -14.07 21.47 -12.98
N GLU A 594 -13.08 22.23 -12.54
CA GLU A 594 -11.90 22.58 -13.34
C GLU A 594 -10.66 21.73 -13.04
N ALA A 595 -10.80 20.68 -12.23
CA ALA A 595 -9.66 19.81 -11.86
C ALA A 595 -9.00 19.23 -13.12
N LYS A 596 -7.68 19.08 -13.09
CA LYS A 596 -6.87 18.65 -14.24
C LYS A 596 -6.00 17.45 -13.89
N PRO A 597 -5.65 16.62 -14.88
CA PRO A 597 -4.63 15.60 -14.66
C PRO A 597 -3.31 16.24 -14.21
N ASP A 598 -2.62 15.59 -13.30
CA ASP A 598 -1.38 16.14 -12.72
C ASP A 598 -0.33 16.43 -13.78
N TRP A 599 -0.22 15.56 -14.82
CA TRP A 599 0.77 15.78 -15.88
C TRP A 599 0.52 17.11 -16.61
N TRP A 600 -0.73 17.48 -16.83
CA TRP A 600 -1.06 18.78 -17.47
C TRP A 600 -0.58 19.95 -16.59
N ILE A 601 -0.82 19.84 -15.27
CA ILE A 601 -0.44 20.91 -14.33
C ILE A 601 1.09 21.14 -14.37
N PHE A 602 1.88 20.07 -14.35
CA PHE A 602 3.34 20.17 -14.41
C PHE A 602 3.79 20.80 -15.73
N CYS A 603 3.18 20.43 -16.85
CA CYS A 603 3.53 20.97 -18.16
C CYS A 603 3.27 22.48 -18.23
N GLU A 604 2.08 22.91 -17.79
CA GLU A 604 1.72 24.32 -17.79
C GLU A 604 2.64 25.14 -16.87
N LEU A 605 2.91 24.63 -15.67
CA LEU A 605 3.76 25.33 -14.71
C LEU A 605 5.20 25.45 -15.23
N ALA A 606 5.74 24.36 -15.81
CA ALA A 606 7.09 24.38 -16.38
C ALA A 606 7.19 25.40 -17.50
N SER A 607 6.19 25.46 -18.39
CA SER A 607 6.16 26.43 -19.49
C SER A 607 6.17 27.86 -18.97
N LYS A 608 5.41 28.15 -17.90
CA LYS A 608 5.37 29.49 -17.29
C LYS A 608 6.71 29.83 -16.62
N MET A 609 7.51 28.82 -16.26
CA MET A 609 8.85 29.03 -15.71
C MET A 609 9.96 29.08 -16.80
N GLY A 610 9.57 29.02 -18.07
CA GLY A 610 10.50 29.15 -19.19
C GLY A 610 11.11 27.83 -19.66
N TYR A 611 10.62 26.68 -19.18
CA TYR A 611 11.04 25.37 -19.66
C TYR A 611 9.90 24.72 -20.42
N GLU A 612 10.03 24.59 -21.74
CA GLU A 612 8.97 23.99 -22.56
C GLU A 612 8.88 22.48 -22.30
N MET A 613 7.82 22.06 -21.62
CA MET A 613 7.51 20.66 -21.33
C MET A 613 6.10 20.41 -21.84
N ARG A 614 5.99 19.76 -22.99
CA ARG A 614 4.71 19.64 -23.69
C ARG A 614 4.51 18.22 -24.21
N TYR A 615 3.34 17.66 -23.91
CA TYR A 615 2.90 16.35 -24.36
C TYR A 615 1.41 16.41 -24.66
N ASP A 616 0.96 15.64 -25.64
CA ASP A 616 -0.46 15.55 -25.97
C ASP A 616 -1.20 14.46 -25.18
N SER A 617 -0.46 13.53 -24.57
CA SER A 617 -1.09 12.42 -23.83
C SER A 617 -0.09 11.78 -22.86
N PRO A 618 -0.60 11.03 -21.86
CA PRO A 618 0.28 10.23 -21.02
C PRO A 618 1.09 9.19 -21.79
N GLU A 619 0.57 8.67 -22.91
CA GLU A 619 1.30 7.70 -23.73
C GLU A 619 2.57 8.31 -24.32
N GLU A 620 2.55 9.60 -24.69
CA GLU A 620 3.75 10.30 -25.13
C GLU A 620 4.79 10.46 -24.02
N ILE A 621 4.32 10.72 -22.80
CA ILE A 621 5.22 10.77 -21.64
C ILE A 621 5.84 9.38 -21.44
N PHE A 622 5.05 8.33 -21.55
CA PHE A 622 5.54 6.96 -21.41
C PHE A 622 6.54 6.61 -22.52
N ALA A 623 6.35 7.11 -23.72
CA ALA A 623 7.31 6.93 -24.81
C ALA A 623 8.68 7.54 -24.46
N GLU A 624 8.70 8.70 -23.78
CA GLU A 624 9.97 9.28 -23.30
C GLU A 624 10.56 8.44 -22.15
N ILE A 625 9.72 7.94 -21.24
CA ILE A 625 10.14 7.08 -20.12
C ILE A 625 10.90 5.86 -20.70
N ARG A 626 10.35 5.18 -21.70
CA ARG A 626 10.98 3.98 -22.25
C ARG A 626 12.27 4.27 -23.02
N GLN A 627 12.50 5.49 -23.47
CA GLN A 627 13.78 5.89 -24.05
C GLN A 627 14.87 6.00 -22.99
N LEU A 628 14.49 6.42 -21.78
CA LEU A 628 15.43 6.78 -20.73
C LEU A 628 15.67 5.64 -19.73
N LEU A 629 14.70 4.75 -19.55
CA LEU A 629 14.77 3.66 -18.56
C LEU A 629 14.95 2.31 -19.25
N PRO A 630 16.15 1.71 -19.18
CA PRO A 630 16.39 0.42 -19.86
C PRO A 630 15.43 -0.69 -19.45
N GLN A 631 15.03 -0.72 -18.17
CA GLN A 631 14.13 -1.76 -17.69
C GLN A 631 12.69 -1.61 -18.23
N TYR A 632 12.32 -0.43 -18.76
CA TYR A 632 11.01 -0.17 -19.34
C TYR A 632 11.02 -0.19 -20.88
N LYS A 633 12.17 -0.39 -21.51
CA LYS A 633 12.37 -0.19 -22.95
C LYS A 633 11.36 -0.96 -23.83
N GLY A 634 11.02 -2.18 -23.45
CA GLY A 634 10.11 -3.03 -24.23
C GLY A 634 8.63 -2.86 -23.89
N ILE A 635 8.29 -1.93 -22.98
CA ILE A 635 6.91 -1.74 -22.53
C ILE A 635 6.26 -0.60 -23.32
N ASN A 636 5.03 -0.84 -23.78
CA ASN A 636 4.18 0.23 -24.33
C ASN A 636 2.73 -0.05 -23.93
N TYR A 637 1.84 0.91 -24.13
CA TYR A 637 0.47 0.81 -23.65
C TYR A 637 -0.26 -0.42 -24.23
N SER A 638 -0.07 -0.73 -25.52
CA SER A 638 -0.76 -1.88 -26.13
C SER A 638 -0.35 -3.20 -25.50
N ARG A 639 0.91 -3.33 -25.08
CA ARG A 639 1.39 -4.54 -24.41
C ARG A 639 0.87 -4.69 -22.98
N LEU A 640 0.39 -3.59 -22.39
CA LEU A 640 -0.15 -3.58 -21.03
C LEU A 640 -1.66 -3.83 -20.99
N ASP A 641 -2.31 -3.98 -22.14
CA ASP A 641 -3.78 -3.94 -22.23
C ASP A 641 -4.47 -5.05 -21.43
N ARG A 642 -3.82 -6.20 -21.25
CA ARG A 642 -4.45 -7.28 -20.50
C ARG A 642 -4.07 -7.28 -19.01
N VAL A 643 -2.84 -7.63 -18.68
CA VAL A 643 -2.43 -7.82 -17.27
C VAL A 643 -1.16 -7.06 -16.90
N GLY A 644 -0.58 -6.34 -17.85
CA GLY A 644 0.67 -5.63 -17.59
C GLY A 644 1.90 -6.54 -17.72
N LEU A 645 3.07 -5.95 -17.49
CA LEU A 645 4.37 -6.62 -17.68
C LEU A 645 5.29 -6.33 -16.48
N GLN A 646 5.98 -7.35 -15.99
CA GLN A 646 6.96 -7.22 -14.92
C GLN A 646 8.32 -6.84 -15.49
N TRP A 647 8.85 -5.69 -15.08
CA TRP A 647 10.18 -5.26 -15.55
C TRP A 647 11.30 -6.09 -14.89
N PRO A 648 12.50 -6.22 -15.47
CA PRO A 648 12.97 -5.64 -16.74
C PRO A 648 12.29 -6.23 -17.98
N VAL A 649 11.98 -5.35 -18.95
CA VAL A 649 11.45 -5.73 -20.26
C VAL A 649 12.34 -5.04 -21.30
N PRO A 650 13.50 -5.63 -21.63
CA PRO A 650 14.52 -4.96 -22.45
C PRO A 650 14.19 -4.81 -23.93
N SER A 651 13.18 -5.53 -24.44
CA SER A 651 12.79 -5.46 -25.86
C SER A 651 11.28 -5.69 -25.99
N GLU A 652 10.73 -5.31 -27.14
CA GLU A 652 9.27 -5.40 -27.38
C GLU A 652 8.74 -6.82 -27.49
N ASP A 653 9.61 -7.80 -27.72
CA ASP A 653 9.24 -9.22 -27.75
C ASP A 653 9.47 -9.94 -26.43
N HIS A 654 10.07 -9.28 -25.44
CA HIS A 654 10.41 -9.90 -24.15
C HIS A 654 9.13 -10.06 -23.30
N PRO A 655 8.88 -11.24 -22.70
CA PRO A 655 7.62 -11.51 -21.99
C PRO A 655 7.51 -10.90 -20.60
N GLY A 656 8.53 -10.20 -20.13
CA GLY A 656 8.63 -9.72 -18.75
C GLY A 656 9.49 -10.67 -17.90
N THR A 657 9.82 -10.22 -16.70
CA THR A 657 10.74 -10.92 -15.80
C THR A 657 10.05 -11.19 -14.46
N PRO A 658 9.37 -12.33 -14.33
CA PRO A 658 8.67 -12.66 -13.07
C PRO A 658 9.61 -12.85 -11.88
N VAL A 659 10.82 -13.40 -12.12
CA VAL A 659 11.81 -13.67 -11.06
C VAL A 659 13.13 -12.98 -11.41
N LEU A 660 13.62 -12.14 -10.51
CA LEU A 660 14.92 -11.49 -10.66
C LEU A 660 16.06 -12.43 -10.20
N HIS A 661 17.25 -12.18 -10.71
CA HIS A 661 18.51 -12.81 -10.22
C HIS A 661 18.58 -14.33 -10.48
N VAL A 662 17.92 -14.85 -11.51
CA VAL A 662 17.91 -16.30 -11.80
C VAL A 662 19.31 -16.77 -12.12
N ASP A 663 19.97 -16.17 -13.11
CA ASP A 663 21.33 -16.59 -13.52
C ASP A 663 22.41 -15.92 -12.69
N LYS A 664 22.28 -14.64 -12.43
CA LYS A 664 23.22 -13.86 -11.66
C LYS A 664 22.49 -12.67 -11.01
N PHE A 665 23.07 -12.14 -9.95
CA PHE A 665 22.55 -10.91 -9.35
C PHE A 665 22.72 -9.74 -10.31
N THR A 666 21.88 -8.74 -10.18
CA THR A 666 21.97 -7.54 -11.03
C THR A 666 23.35 -6.87 -10.92
N ARG A 667 23.95 -6.89 -9.71
CA ARG A 667 25.30 -6.37 -9.49
C ARG A 667 26.42 -7.38 -9.88
N GLY A 668 26.06 -8.54 -10.40
CA GLY A 668 26.98 -9.62 -10.76
C GLY A 668 26.95 -10.73 -9.72
N ARG A 669 27.49 -10.49 -8.54
CA ARG A 669 27.47 -11.43 -7.40
C ARG A 669 26.72 -10.75 -6.24
N GLY A 670 26.01 -11.52 -5.45
CA GLY A 670 25.37 -11.03 -4.23
C GLY A 670 26.43 -10.65 -3.18
N LEU A 671 26.18 -9.59 -2.45
CA LEU A 671 27.12 -9.08 -1.45
C LEU A 671 26.57 -9.32 -0.05
N PHE A 672 27.28 -10.09 0.78
CA PHE A 672 26.97 -10.16 2.20
C PHE A 672 27.37 -8.85 2.88
N VAL A 673 26.44 -8.25 3.61
CA VAL A 673 26.70 -7.01 4.34
C VAL A 673 26.20 -7.21 5.77
N PRO A 674 27.02 -7.86 6.62
CA PRO A 674 26.59 -8.11 8.00
C PRO A 674 26.59 -6.83 8.83
N GLU A 675 25.60 -6.74 9.71
CA GLU A 675 25.45 -5.59 10.61
C GLU A 675 25.34 -6.06 12.05
N ASN A 676 25.85 -5.28 12.97
CA ASN A 676 25.67 -5.56 14.39
C ASN A 676 24.34 -5.00 14.89
N PHE A 677 23.78 -5.67 15.86
CA PHE A 677 22.55 -5.21 16.52
C PHE A 677 22.79 -3.89 17.25
N ILE A 678 21.90 -2.93 17.03
CA ILE A 678 21.90 -1.64 17.72
C ILE A 678 20.57 -1.56 18.49
N PRO A 679 20.61 -1.34 19.81
CA PRO A 679 19.39 -1.20 20.62
C PRO A 679 18.52 -0.03 20.17
N PRO A 680 17.22 -0.05 20.52
CA PRO A 680 16.31 1.05 20.18
C PRO A 680 16.82 2.43 20.64
N GLN A 681 16.58 3.44 19.84
CA GLN A 681 17.03 4.82 20.09
C GLN A 681 16.37 5.42 21.34
N GLU A 682 15.12 5.05 21.61
CA GLU A 682 14.36 5.58 22.75
C GLU A 682 13.84 4.42 23.60
N PRO A 683 14.64 3.95 24.57
CA PRO A 683 14.15 2.90 25.49
C PRO A 683 13.13 3.47 26.49
N VAL A 684 12.36 2.59 27.10
CA VAL A 684 11.45 2.98 28.19
C VAL A 684 12.25 3.42 29.42
N ASP A 685 11.64 4.29 30.22
CA ASP A 685 12.22 4.77 31.48
C ASP A 685 11.10 5.08 32.50
N GLY A 686 11.47 5.65 33.64
CA GLY A 686 10.53 5.93 34.72
C GLY A 686 9.43 6.94 34.36
N ASP A 687 9.71 7.87 33.44
CA ASP A 687 8.74 8.88 33.02
C ASP A 687 7.88 8.38 31.84
N TYR A 688 8.40 7.47 31.01
CA TYR A 688 7.74 6.91 29.83
C TYR A 688 7.92 5.38 29.86
N PRO A 689 7.11 4.68 30.68
CA PRO A 689 7.37 3.26 30.98
C PRO A 689 6.82 2.26 29.99
N MET A 690 6.13 2.68 28.93
CA MET A 690 5.51 1.76 27.96
C MET A 690 6.13 2.00 26.57
N LEU A 691 6.28 0.94 25.81
CA LEU A 691 6.62 1.04 24.38
C LEU A 691 5.37 1.39 23.60
N PHE A 692 5.55 2.13 22.51
CA PHE A 692 4.49 2.44 21.55
C PHE A 692 4.90 2.00 20.15
N THR A 693 3.95 1.39 19.41
CA THR A 693 4.15 1.05 18.00
C THR A 693 2.91 1.39 17.18
N THR A 694 3.12 1.85 15.95
CA THR A 694 2.02 2.08 15.02
C THR A 694 1.60 0.77 14.36
N ILE A 695 0.29 0.63 14.10
CA ILE A 695 -0.29 -0.49 13.35
C ILE A 695 -1.22 0.04 12.25
N ARG A 696 -1.75 -0.85 11.41
CA ARG A 696 -2.74 -0.52 10.38
C ARG A 696 -4.11 -1.06 10.72
N GLU A 697 -5.14 -0.29 10.37
CA GLU A 697 -6.52 -0.74 10.35
C GLU A 697 -6.84 -1.34 8.97
N TYR A 698 -7.47 -2.53 8.95
CA TYR A 698 -7.74 -3.25 7.71
C TYR A 698 -8.60 -2.45 6.71
N ALA A 699 -9.70 -1.86 7.19
CA ALA A 699 -10.67 -1.21 6.30
C ALA A 699 -10.21 0.17 5.83
N ARG A 700 -9.29 0.80 6.56
CA ARG A 700 -8.85 2.16 6.24
C ARG A 700 -7.50 2.16 5.52
N TYR A 701 -7.24 3.24 4.78
CA TYR A 701 -5.98 3.36 4.03
C TYR A 701 -5.34 4.72 4.27
N ASN A 702 -4.05 4.70 4.59
CA ASN A 702 -3.27 5.88 4.99
C ASN A 702 -4.07 6.67 6.05
N PHE A 703 -4.26 7.97 5.88
CA PHE A 703 -4.97 8.81 6.86
C PHE A 703 -6.44 9.00 6.51
N SER A 704 -7.00 8.04 5.75
CA SER A 704 -8.41 7.96 5.38
C SER A 704 -8.91 9.10 4.49
N SER A 705 -8.03 9.84 3.84
CA SER A 705 -8.45 10.91 2.91
C SER A 705 -9.37 10.39 1.81
N MET A 706 -9.17 9.14 1.37
CA MET A 706 -10.03 8.48 0.37
C MET A 706 -11.03 7.53 1.02
N THR A 707 -10.56 6.61 1.86
CA THR A 707 -11.44 5.60 2.48
C THR A 707 -12.46 6.22 3.44
N GLY A 708 -12.14 7.32 4.08
CA GLY A 708 -13.08 8.06 4.95
C GLY A 708 -14.23 8.73 4.23
N LYS A 709 -14.30 8.60 2.89
CA LYS A 709 -15.43 9.08 2.08
C LYS A 709 -16.44 7.98 1.76
N THR A 710 -16.27 6.80 2.36
CA THR A 710 -17.12 5.62 2.10
C THR A 710 -17.81 5.20 3.40
N PRO A 711 -19.15 5.39 3.51
CA PRO A 711 -19.87 5.07 4.76
C PRO A 711 -19.71 3.62 5.23
N GLU A 712 -19.66 2.66 4.31
CA GLU A 712 -19.52 1.23 4.65
C GLU A 712 -18.18 0.94 5.35
N ILE A 713 -17.14 1.70 5.01
CA ILE A 713 -15.82 1.57 5.66
C ILE A 713 -15.89 2.15 7.07
N ASP A 714 -16.61 3.24 7.26
CA ASP A 714 -16.82 3.81 8.60
C ASP A 714 -17.61 2.84 9.49
N ASP A 715 -18.57 2.09 8.93
CA ASP A 715 -19.29 1.06 9.69
C ASP A 715 -18.36 -0.05 10.20
N ILE A 716 -17.32 -0.40 9.42
CA ILE A 716 -16.35 -1.45 9.82
C ILE A 716 -15.38 -0.93 10.86
N ALA A 717 -14.85 0.28 10.67
CA ALA A 717 -13.79 0.84 11.51
C ALA A 717 -14.13 2.30 11.87
N PRO A 718 -15.09 2.49 12.79
CA PRO A 718 -15.60 3.84 13.07
C PRO A 718 -14.64 4.73 13.87
N GLU A 719 -13.71 4.14 14.62
CA GLU A 719 -12.80 4.92 15.49
C GLU A 719 -11.46 4.21 15.68
N ALA A 720 -10.44 4.97 15.98
CA ALA A 720 -9.13 4.42 16.37
C ALA A 720 -9.22 3.82 17.77
N ARG A 721 -8.57 2.66 17.95
CA ARG A 721 -8.43 2.06 19.29
C ARG A 721 -6.97 1.68 19.54
N ALA A 722 -6.48 2.04 20.72
CA ALA A 722 -5.16 1.60 21.17
C ALA A 722 -5.27 0.18 21.74
N GLU A 723 -4.51 -0.74 21.18
CA GLU A 723 -4.45 -2.11 21.70
C GLU A 723 -3.65 -2.11 23.00
N VAL A 724 -4.28 -2.63 24.09
CA VAL A 724 -3.71 -2.70 25.43
C VAL A 724 -3.74 -4.18 25.84
N HIS A 725 -2.58 -4.72 26.25
CA HIS A 725 -2.53 -6.11 26.71
C HIS A 725 -3.37 -6.29 27.99
N PRO A 726 -4.10 -7.41 28.15
CA PRO A 726 -4.94 -7.61 29.36
C PRO A 726 -4.20 -7.43 30.69
N ALA A 727 -2.95 -7.88 30.81
CA ALA A 727 -2.16 -7.72 32.02
C ALA A 727 -1.85 -6.23 32.30
N ASP A 728 -1.56 -5.44 31.25
CA ASP A 728 -1.33 -4.01 31.41
C ASP A 728 -2.63 -3.29 31.77
N ALA A 729 -3.74 -3.69 31.15
CA ALA A 729 -5.06 -3.13 31.44
C ALA A 729 -5.43 -3.34 32.92
N GLU A 730 -5.21 -4.55 33.43
CA GLU A 730 -5.44 -4.86 34.84
C GLU A 730 -4.55 -4.01 35.76
N ARG A 731 -3.24 -3.97 35.45
CA ARG A 731 -2.25 -3.22 36.25
C ARG A 731 -2.55 -1.74 36.29
N MET A 732 -3.02 -1.17 35.18
CA MET A 732 -3.30 0.27 35.07
C MET A 732 -4.76 0.64 35.33
N GLY A 733 -5.63 -0.33 35.60
CA GLY A 733 -7.07 -0.09 35.84
C GLY A 733 -7.82 0.35 34.60
N ILE A 734 -7.37 -0.06 33.39
CA ILE A 734 -7.99 0.31 32.11
C ILE A 734 -9.12 -0.67 31.80
N LYS A 735 -10.28 -0.14 31.40
CA LYS A 735 -11.43 -0.92 30.94
C LYS A 735 -11.60 -0.76 29.42
N GLU A 736 -12.29 -1.71 28.80
CA GLU A 736 -12.61 -1.62 27.38
C GLU A 736 -13.32 -0.31 27.07
N ARG A 737 -12.82 0.41 26.06
CA ARG A 737 -13.29 1.71 25.58
C ARG A 737 -13.01 2.90 26.50
N ASP A 738 -12.26 2.75 27.58
CA ASP A 738 -11.80 3.92 28.35
C ASP A 738 -11.03 4.87 27.41
N LEU A 739 -11.20 6.17 27.64
CA LEU A 739 -10.41 7.19 26.94
C LEU A 739 -9.05 7.27 27.62
N LEU A 740 -8.00 7.08 26.85
CA LEU A 740 -6.61 7.15 27.30
C LEU A 740 -5.93 8.35 26.70
N ARG A 741 -5.07 9.01 27.45
CA ARG A 741 -4.08 9.95 26.91
C ARG A 741 -2.75 9.24 26.80
N LEU A 742 -2.26 9.11 25.58
CA LEU A 742 -0.92 8.60 25.31
C LEU A 742 0.00 9.80 25.10
N SER A 743 1.11 9.88 25.83
CA SER A 743 2.05 11.00 25.70
C SER A 743 3.47 10.49 25.49
N SER A 744 4.16 11.03 24.51
CA SER A 744 5.60 10.86 24.33
C SER A 744 6.32 12.17 24.62
N ARG A 745 7.63 12.22 24.41
CA ARG A 745 8.41 13.45 24.57
C ARG A 745 8.07 14.52 23.51
N ARG A 746 7.32 14.14 22.47
CA ARG A 746 7.01 15.01 21.30
C ARG A 746 5.59 15.55 21.32
N GLY A 747 4.66 14.79 21.92
CA GLY A 747 3.28 15.23 21.97
C GLY A 747 2.38 14.20 22.60
N SER A 748 1.08 14.42 22.49
CA SER A 748 0.07 13.51 23.06
C SER A 748 -1.13 13.33 22.13
N VAL A 749 -1.87 12.25 22.36
CA VAL A 749 -3.09 11.94 21.63
C VAL A 749 -4.07 11.22 22.57
N ASP A 750 -5.35 11.55 22.45
CA ASP A 750 -6.42 10.88 23.20
C ASP A 750 -7.04 9.81 22.30
N ILE A 751 -7.18 8.59 22.82
CA ILE A 751 -7.60 7.43 22.03
C ILE A 751 -8.33 6.43 22.92
N ARG A 752 -9.34 5.75 22.39
CA ARG A 752 -10.08 4.70 23.10
C ARG A 752 -9.25 3.42 23.25
N ALA A 753 -9.38 2.77 24.39
CA ALA A 753 -8.72 1.49 24.65
C ALA A 753 -9.46 0.33 23.97
N GLY A 754 -8.69 -0.63 23.44
CA GLY A 754 -9.17 -1.94 23.02
C GLY A 754 -8.31 -3.00 23.70
N ILE A 755 -8.89 -3.79 24.60
CA ILE A 755 -8.12 -4.77 25.37
C ILE A 755 -7.96 -6.05 24.54
N THR A 756 -6.70 -6.45 24.29
CA THR A 756 -6.43 -7.60 23.42
C THR A 756 -5.02 -8.16 23.67
N ASP A 757 -4.88 -9.49 23.55
CA ASP A 757 -3.58 -10.17 23.62
C ASP A 757 -2.77 -10.09 22.32
N ARG A 758 -3.29 -9.38 21.32
CA ARG A 758 -2.57 -9.20 20.06
C ARG A 758 -1.30 -8.38 20.25
N THR A 759 -1.35 -7.34 21.08
CA THR A 759 -0.16 -6.59 21.47
C THR A 759 0.60 -7.31 22.58
N GLN A 760 1.89 -7.02 22.77
CA GLN A 760 2.69 -7.59 23.87
C GLN A 760 2.46 -6.77 25.15
N GLU A 761 2.63 -7.45 26.29
CA GLU A 761 2.70 -6.79 27.59
C GLU A 761 3.82 -5.75 27.55
N GLY A 762 3.54 -4.55 28.08
CA GLY A 762 4.48 -3.42 28.06
C GLY A 762 4.45 -2.60 26.78
N THR A 763 3.60 -2.96 25.81
CA THR A 763 3.52 -2.28 24.51
C THR A 763 2.09 -1.87 24.17
N ILE A 764 1.91 -0.60 23.82
CA ILE A 764 0.65 -0.07 23.28
C ILE A 764 0.79 -0.02 21.76
N SER A 765 -0.18 -0.58 21.04
CA SER A 765 -0.22 -0.53 19.58
C SER A 765 -1.42 0.29 19.12
N ALA A 766 -1.23 1.24 18.20
CA ALA A 766 -2.38 2.04 17.74
C ALA A 766 -2.33 2.30 16.24
N PRO A 767 -3.53 2.30 15.58
CA PRO A 767 -3.58 2.53 14.13
C PRO A 767 -3.34 4.01 13.80
N TYR A 768 -2.52 4.24 12.78
CA TYR A 768 -2.26 5.60 12.32
C TYR A 768 -3.28 6.11 11.30
N ASN A 769 -4.26 5.28 10.95
CA ASN A 769 -5.16 5.50 9.80
C ASN A 769 -6.26 6.54 10.03
N PHE A 770 -6.29 7.17 11.20
CA PHE A 770 -7.38 8.06 11.60
C PHE A 770 -6.86 9.48 11.74
N ALA A 771 -7.25 10.37 10.83
CA ALA A 771 -6.83 11.77 10.84
C ALA A 771 -7.30 12.50 12.11
N GLU A 772 -8.44 12.08 12.65
CA GLU A 772 -9.01 12.64 13.89
C GLU A 772 -8.29 12.16 15.15
N THR A 773 -7.40 11.16 15.02
CA THR A 773 -6.60 10.63 16.15
C THR A 773 -5.16 10.45 15.65
N PRO A 774 -4.42 11.55 15.43
CA PRO A 774 -3.14 11.48 14.71
C PRO A 774 -1.99 11.02 15.61
N VAL A 775 -1.84 9.70 15.72
CA VAL A 775 -0.83 9.08 16.62
C VAL A 775 0.61 9.46 16.25
N ASN A 776 0.84 10.04 15.09
CA ASN A 776 2.18 10.47 14.71
C ASN A 776 2.70 11.69 15.48
N TYR A 777 1.89 12.31 16.32
CA TYR A 777 2.40 13.23 17.36
C TYR A 777 3.35 12.51 18.33
N LEU A 778 3.18 11.18 18.47
CA LEU A 778 3.97 10.39 19.43
C LEU A 778 5.28 9.90 18.83
N THR A 779 5.33 9.67 17.50
CA THR A 779 6.39 8.90 16.86
C THR A 779 7.72 9.62 16.81
N LEU A 780 8.80 8.83 16.76
CA LEU A 780 10.18 9.29 16.87
C LEU A 780 10.76 9.64 15.49
N ASP A 781 11.35 10.82 15.37
CA ASP A 781 11.96 11.29 14.12
C ASP A 781 13.46 10.98 13.99
N ALA A 782 13.96 10.01 14.76
CA ALA A 782 15.31 9.46 14.56
C ALA A 782 15.38 8.78 13.18
N LEU A 783 16.45 9.06 12.44
CA LEU A 783 16.56 8.66 11.03
C LEU A 783 17.55 7.52 10.85
N ASP A 784 17.17 6.57 9.98
CA ASP A 784 18.10 5.53 9.52
C ASP A 784 19.32 6.18 8.87
N ARG A 785 20.51 5.70 9.22
CA ARG A 785 21.79 6.33 8.82
C ARG A 785 22.00 6.35 7.29
N LEU A 786 21.46 5.38 6.56
CA LEU A 786 21.67 5.29 5.11
C LEU A 786 20.45 5.78 4.33
N SER A 787 19.27 5.28 4.66
CA SER A 787 18.05 5.59 3.92
C SER A 787 17.36 6.87 4.39
N ARG A 788 17.72 7.38 5.58
CA ARG A 788 17.08 8.55 6.20
C ARG A 788 15.60 8.35 6.50
N THR A 789 15.17 7.10 6.66
CA THR A 789 13.79 6.73 7.01
C THR A 789 13.58 6.91 8.51
N PRO A 790 12.45 7.51 8.96
CA PRO A 790 12.26 7.76 10.40
C PRO A 790 11.65 6.56 11.13
N GLU A 791 11.70 6.63 12.46
CA GLU A 791 11.29 5.53 13.34
C GLU A 791 9.82 5.65 13.77
N TYR A 792 8.92 5.02 12.99
CA TYR A 792 7.49 4.96 13.32
C TYR A 792 7.15 3.85 14.33
N LYS A 793 8.02 2.85 14.44
CA LYS A 793 7.63 1.58 15.09
C LYS A 793 8.03 1.49 16.54
N LEU A 794 8.80 2.44 17.07
CA LEU A 794 9.23 2.33 18.45
C LEU A 794 9.49 3.70 19.06
N CYS A 795 8.76 4.01 20.12
CA CYS A 795 9.08 5.12 20.99
C CYS A 795 8.56 4.82 22.39
N ALA A 796 8.98 5.60 23.37
CA ALA A 796 8.55 5.44 24.76
C ALA A 796 7.40 6.40 25.06
N ILE A 797 6.37 5.90 25.76
CA ILE A 797 5.17 6.69 26.10
C ILE A 797 4.78 6.45 27.55
N ARG A 798 3.98 7.39 28.07
CA ARG A 798 3.20 7.18 29.30
C ARG A 798 1.72 7.17 28.94
N VAL A 799 0.95 6.44 29.73
CA VAL A 799 -0.49 6.26 29.53
C VAL A 799 -1.21 6.84 30.76
N GLU A 800 -2.19 7.69 30.51
CA GLU A 800 -3.05 8.27 31.55
C GLU A 800 -4.50 7.88 31.23
N VAL A 801 -5.22 7.36 32.23
CA VAL A 801 -6.63 6.97 32.04
C VAL A 801 -7.48 8.21 32.34
N LEU A 802 -8.21 8.68 31.32
CA LEU A 802 -9.10 9.84 31.44
C LEU A 802 -10.51 9.43 31.87
N GLY A 803 -10.83 8.13 31.76
CA GLY A 803 -12.11 7.54 32.18
C GLY A 803 -13.10 7.30 31.04
N GLN A 804 -14.32 6.95 31.39
CA GLN A 804 -15.44 6.79 30.45
C GLN A 804 -16.27 8.06 30.38
N GLU A 805 -16.71 8.45 29.20
CA GLU A 805 -17.72 9.51 28.99
C GLU A 805 -19.10 8.88 28.95
#